data_5e0b12391bc91b1383c0acf4de3cc053
#
_entry.id   5e0b12391bc91b1383c0acf4de3cc053
#
_cell.length_a   1.000
_cell.length_b   1.000
_cell.length_c   1.000
_cell.angle_alpha   90.00
_cell.angle_beta   90.00
_cell.angle_gamma   90.00
#
_symmetry.space_group_name_H-M   'P 1'
#
loop_
_entity.id
_entity.type
_entity.pdbx_description
1 polymer ?
#
loop_
_entity_poly.entity_id
_entity_poly.type
_entity_poly.pdbx_seq_one_letter_code
_entity_poly.pdbx_strand_id
1 'polypeptide(L)'
;MKKIILFTLLLIGYSTCMYAQKVIEVTGLVTDAQEEPMIGVNVTVQDAPGLGAITDINGKYKIKIEPYQRLVFSYIGFEKKVVLVKEEKIINVVLKEAESNILDEVTVTGTGVQKKVTVTGAVTTVDLKDLKTPTSSITNALAGNVAGVLARQTSGQPGNNTSEFWIRGISTFGAGTGALVLVDGFERSMDEISIEDIESFSVLKDASATAIYGSRGANGVVLITTKRGKAGKVHIDAKYEASYNSRTYTPEFVDGYTYAKLMNEARNTRNQTPFYSDEDLMLIRSGLDKDLFPNVNWMDQLLKEGALTQRASININGGGTTARYFVSASYIDEGGMYKVDDTMKDYNTNANYKRWNYRLNVDMDLTKTTLVKVGVSGSLEKQNQPGSDSGQIWASLMGQNPISIPIMYSNGYVPAYGGGAQSSPWVLATQTGYIENWKNSIQTNITLEQDFKFITPGLKFIGRFGYDTYNDNYNRRVKWPEQWRAEKLRDSDGNVVFRRIAEESLMHQESSANGSRKEFLEAELHYERAFGDHRVSGVLKYSQDKNIDTSDHGDDIIKGIERRHQGLAGRFTYGWKYRYFLDFNFGYNGSENFAKGHQFGFFPAYSVAWNIAEESFVKKNLPWMNMFKLRYSYGKVGNDYMNTRFPYLAEFATWKPDPDKGDIANQIPPADQSYNWGDIGNNMIYQILAYSRVASNAITWEIATKHDIGLDFSLWNDKLTGSIDYFHEQRDGIFMSRNNIPQIVGLTSSPYANIGSVLSKGFDGNVGYHEKIGNVNLTVRGNITYSKNEIKETDEAYTNFPYLRQAGFRVDQAKGLVALGLFKDYEEIRNSPKQQFDDSSKVMPGDIRYKDVNGDGVINDNDVVPIGATTRPNLIYGFGASAQWKGLDFNVHFQGAGKSSFFIDGFTVYPFSSGDWGNVLKDVVESNRWILGENEDVNARYPRLSYGGNANNYRPSTYWLRDGSYIRLKTLEVGYTLPKSITNKIRFNNIRFFLIGK
;
A
#
# COMPACT_ATOMS: atom_id res chain seq x y z
N MET A 1 53.71 54.07 -64.11
CA MET A 1 53.68 52.64 -64.44
C MET A 1 54.51 51.71 -63.45
N LYS A 2 55.69 52.10 -62.97
CA LYS A 2 56.50 51.22 -62.06
C LYS A 2 55.90 50.96 -60.69
N LYS A 3 55.02 51.85 -60.14
CA LYS A 3 54.36 51.59 -58.82
C LYS A 3 53.12 50.72 -58.93
N ILE A 4 52.50 50.67 -60.13
CA ILE A 4 51.31 49.83 -60.35
C ILE A 4 51.73 48.35 -60.53
N ILE A 5 52.91 48.13 -61.21
CA ILE A 5 53.48 46.80 -61.43
C ILE A 5 53.95 46.19 -60.09
N LEU A 6 54.47 46.93 -59.14
CA LEU A 6 54.90 46.51 -57.84
C LEU A 6 53.67 46.14 -56.90
N PHE A 7 52.58 46.84 -57.04
CA PHE A 7 51.34 46.58 -56.28
C PHE A 7 50.58 45.34 -56.80
N THR A 8 50.63 45.12 -58.11
CA THR A 8 50.08 43.91 -58.75
C THR A 8 50.95 42.68 -58.50
N LEU A 9 52.24 42.80 -58.40
CA LEU A 9 53.11 41.67 -57.97
C LEU A 9 53.03 41.35 -56.51
N LEU A 10 52.72 42.31 -55.61
CA LEU A 10 52.43 42.10 -54.21
C LEU A 10 51.04 41.47 -53.98
N LEU A 11 50.04 41.80 -54.79
CA LEU A 11 48.71 41.14 -54.75
C LEU A 11 48.73 39.72 -55.31
N ILE A 12 49.58 39.42 -56.29
CA ILE A 12 49.74 38.04 -56.81
C ILE A 12 50.57 37.19 -55.85
N GLY A 13 51.51 37.77 -55.08
CA GLY A 13 52.27 37.06 -54.02
C GLY A 13 51.43 36.73 -52.79
N TYR A 14 50.35 37.50 -52.57
CA TYR A 14 49.42 37.22 -51.44
C TYR A 14 48.35 36.14 -51.74
N SER A 15 48.12 35.84 -53.01
CA SER A 15 47.13 34.85 -53.45
C SER A 15 47.65 33.41 -53.60
N THR A 16 48.95 33.18 -53.37
CA THR A 16 49.50 31.80 -53.45
C THR A 16 49.82 31.10 -52.10
N CYS A 17 49.40 31.68 -50.98
CA CYS A 17 49.41 30.96 -49.66
C CYS A 17 48.04 30.58 -49.19
N MET A 18 47.18 30.05 -50.06
CA MET A 18 46.08 29.17 -49.60
C MET A 18 46.70 27.80 -49.36
N TYR A 19 47.10 27.54 -48.10
CA TYR A 19 47.33 26.17 -47.63
C TYR A 19 45.98 25.45 -47.75
N ALA A 20 45.90 24.51 -48.69
CA ALA A 20 44.84 23.53 -48.69
C ALA A 20 44.95 22.77 -47.35
N GLN A 21 44.12 23.17 -46.37
CA GLN A 21 44.01 22.46 -45.12
C GLN A 21 43.63 21.02 -45.43
N LYS A 22 44.52 20.08 -45.08
CA LYS A 22 44.34 18.65 -45.34
C LYS A 22 43.30 18.11 -44.40
N VAL A 23 42.01 18.17 -44.81
CA VAL A 23 40.90 17.54 -44.02
C VAL A 23 41.06 16.03 -44.11
N ILE A 24 41.08 15.38 -42.95
CA ILE A 24 41.10 13.93 -42.84
C ILE A 24 39.72 13.44 -42.39
N GLU A 25 39.32 12.30 -42.91
CA GLU A 25 38.09 11.62 -42.49
C GLU A 25 38.47 10.60 -41.40
N VAL A 26 37.97 10.83 -40.20
CA VAL A 26 38.17 9.96 -39.03
C VAL A 26 36.92 9.13 -38.80
N THR A 27 37.11 7.85 -38.67
CA THR A 27 36.06 6.88 -38.31
C THR A 27 36.47 6.12 -37.05
N GLY A 28 35.52 5.48 -36.37
CA GLY A 28 35.85 4.66 -35.23
C GLY A 28 34.60 4.05 -34.56
N LEU A 29 34.86 3.24 -33.59
CA LEU A 29 33.84 2.57 -32.75
C LEU A 29 33.87 3.19 -31.34
N VAL A 30 32.72 3.56 -30.83
CA VAL A 30 32.56 3.96 -29.43
C VAL A 30 31.86 2.84 -28.70
N THR A 31 32.48 2.36 -27.61
CA THR A 31 31.93 1.33 -26.75
C THR A 31 31.88 1.81 -25.30
N ASP A 32 31.09 1.13 -24.47
CA ASP A 32 31.18 1.27 -23.02
C ASP A 32 32.33 0.43 -22.41
N ALA A 33 32.48 0.39 -21.10
CA ALA A 33 33.47 -0.39 -20.38
C ALA A 33 33.25 -1.92 -20.50
N GLN A 34 32.07 -2.32 -20.99
CA GLN A 34 31.67 -3.69 -21.26
C GLN A 34 31.87 -4.10 -22.71
N GLU A 35 32.50 -3.21 -23.52
CA GLU A 35 32.75 -3.39 -24.96
C GLU A 35 31.46 -3.41 -25.81
N GLU A 36 30.33 -2.95 -25.26
CA GLU A 36 29.07 -2.83 -26.01
C GLU A 36 29.07 -1.55 -26.87
N PRO A 37 28.72 -1.62 -28.17
CA PRO A 37 28.66 -0.45 -29.05
C PRO A 37 27.63 0.58 -28.55
N MET A 38 28.06 1.83 -28.40
CA MET A 38 27.23 2.92 -27.91
C MET A 38 26.62 3.73 -29.05
N ILE A 39 25.28 3.68 -29.21
CA ILE A 39 24.54 4.49 -30.17
C ILE A 39 24.27 5.88 -29.60
N GLY A 40 24.28 6.90 -30.44
CA GLY A 40 23.85 8.27 -30.05
C GLY A 40 24.90 9.05 -29.28
N VAL A 41 26.15 8.57 -29.18
CA VAL A 41 27.27 9.32 -28.60
C VAL A 41 27.55 10.53 -29.47
N ASN A 42 27.56 11.69 -28.84
CA ASN A 42 27.85 12.94 -29.50
C ASN A 42 29.37 13.13 -29.63
N VAL A 43 29.87 13.18 -30.87
CA VAL A 43 31.29 13.35 -31.23
C VAL A 43 31.46 14.72 -31.81
N THR A 44 32.03 15.67 -31.07
CA THR A 44 32.20 17.07 -31.49
C THR A 44 33.68 17.47 -31.54
N VAL A 45 34.00 18.50 -32.31
CA VAL A 45 35.33 19.08 -32.33
C VAL A 45 35.41 20.18 -31.28
N GLN A 46 36.40 20.12 -30.37
CA GLN A 46 36.48 21.00 -29.21
C GLN A 46 36.43 22.48 -29.55
N ASP A 47 37.12 22.89 -30.63
CA ASP A 47 37.29 24.31 -31.03
C ASP A 47 36.43 24.69 -32.21
N ALA A 48 35.51 23.83 -32.67
CA ALA A 48 34.60 24.08 -33.79
C ALA A 48 33.17 23.59 -33.46
N PRO A 49 32.37 24.37 -32.72
CA PRO A 49 31.09 23.94 -32.19
C PRO A 49 30.00 23.64 -33.23
N GLY A 50 30.24 23.80 -34.49
CA GLY A 50 29.31 23.43 -35.58
C GLY A 50 29.68 22.12 -36.29
N LEU A 51 30.85 21.50 -35.98
CA LEU A 51 31.31 20.25 -36.56
C LEU A 51 31.12 19.09 -35.55
N GLY A 52 30.23 18.18 -35.89
CA GLY A 52 29.96 17.00 -35.05
C GLY A 52 29.38 15.84 -35.85
N ALA A 53 29.46 14.67 -35.25
CA ALA A 53 28.84 13.41 -35.69
C ALA A 53 28.19 12.71 -34.49
N ILE A 54 27.22 11.85 -34.79
CA ILE A 54 26.59 11.00 -33.77
C ILE A 54 26.86 9.55 -34.16
N THR A 55 27.16 8.67 -33.16
CA THR A 55 27.37 7.26 -33.42
C THR A 55 26.08 6.55 -33.87
N ASP A 56 26.25 5.65 -34.85
CA ASP A 56 25.15 4.82 -35.38
C ASP A 56 24.78 3.64 -34.42
N ILE A 57 23.84 2.80 -34.86
CA ILE A 57 23.36 1.63 -34.09
C ILE A 57 24.46 0.62 -33.76
N ASN A 58 25.57 0.63 -34.50
CA ASN A 58 26.70 -0.21 -34.23
C ASN A 58 27.82 0.53 -33.48
N GLY A 59 27.56 1.70 -32.92
CA GLY A 59 28.51 2.52 -32.20
C GLY A 59 29.55 3.22 -33.11
N LYS A 60 29.38 3.17 -34.44
CA LYS A 60 30.33 3.73 -35.39
C LYS A 60 30.04 5.20 -35.66
N TYR A 61 31.08 5.99 -35.76
CA TYR A 61 31.01 7.39 -36.17
C TYR A 61 31.95 7.70 -37.35
N LYS A 62 31.65 8.79 -38.03
CA LYS A 62 32.43 9.28 -39.15
C LYS A 62 32.38 10.80 -39.13
N ILE A 63 33.56 11.43 -39.06
CA ILE A 63 33.68 12.89 -38.97
C ILE A 63 34.87 13.37 -39.80
N LYS A 64 34.71 14.53 -40.46
CA LYS A 64 35.78 15.18 -41.19
C LYS A 64 36.39 16.31 -40.36
N ILE A 65 37.68 16.21 -40.05
CA ILE A 65 38.38 17.18 -39.20
C ILE A 65 39.79 17.45 -39.75
N GLU A 66 40.39 18.49 -39.23
CA GLU A 66 41.80 18.80 -39.50
C GLU A 66 42.72 18.02 -38.56
N PRO A 67 43.90 17.61 -38.98
CA PRO A 67 44.89 16.99 -38.08
C PRO A 67 45.18 17.91 -36.89
N TYR A 68 45.45 17.29 -35.73
CA TYR A 68 45.73 17.94 -34.45
C TYR A 68 44.53 18.63 -33.77
N GLN A 69 43.33 18.46 -34.29
CA GLN A 69 42.12 18.83 -33.58
C GLN A 69 41.76 17.79 -32.51
N ARG A 70 40.97 18.21 -31.49
CA ARG A 70 40.51 17.34 -30.42
C ARG A 70 39.05 16.96 -30.64
N LEU A 71 38.79 15.63 -30.64
CA LEU A 71 37.43 15.12 -30.62
C LEU A 71 36.98 14.95 -29.17
N VAL A 72 35.78 15.44 -28.86
CA VAL A 72 35.12 15.30 -27.58
C VAL A 72 33.96 14.31 -27.75
N PHE A 73 34.07 13.19 -27.07
CA PHE A 73 33.02 12.17 -27.00
C PHE A 73 32.21 12.40 -25.74
N SER A 74 30.93 12.60 -25.90
CA SER A 74 30.01 12.82 -24.76
C SER A 74 28.71 12.05 -24.92
N TYR A 75 28.28 11.42 -23.83
CA TYR A 75 27.02 10.71 -23.71
C TYR A 75 26.44 10.88 -22.31
N ILE A 76 25.13 10.90 -22.19
CA ILE A 76 24.47 11.11 -20.90
C ILE A 76 24.78 9.92 -19.99
N GLY A 77 25.26 10.19 -18.79
CA GLY A 77 25.66 9.17 -17.81
C GLY A 77 27.08 8.63 -17.97
N PHE A 78 27.87 9.17 -18.92
CA PHE A 78 29.26 8.77 -19.14
C PHE A 78 30.22 9.94 -19.02
N GLU A 79 31.45 9.64 -18.61
CA GLU A 79 32.53 10.63 -18.57
C GLU A 79 32.89 11.15 -19.99
N LYS A 80 33.00 12.47 -20.13
CA LYS A 80 33.47 13.04 -21.39
C LYS A 80 34.90 12.64 -21.65
N LYS A 81 35.16 12.06 -22.82
CA LYS A 81 36.51 11.70 -23.25
C LYS A 81 37.01 12.60 -24.40
N VAL A 82 38.17 13.16 -24.21
CA VAL A 82 38.79 14.03 -25.22
C VAL A 82 39.99 13.30 -25.84
N VAL A 83 40.02 13.20 -27.15
CA VAL A 83 41.07 12.52 -27.92
C VAL A 83 41.69 13.49 -28.93
N LEU A 84 42.99 13.66 -28.87
CA LEU A 84 43.74 14.43 -29.85
C LEU A 84 43.93 13.57 -31.11
N VAL A 85 43.42 14.03 -32.24
CA VAL A 85 43.55 13.36 -33.54
C VAL A 85 44.82 13.84 -34.21
N LYS A 86 45.81 12.98 -34.43
CA LYS A 86 47.00 13.32 -35.19
C LYS A 86 46.78 13.08 -36.69
N GLU A 87 47.19 11.95 -37.21
CA GLU A 87 46.97 11.53 -38.61
C GLU A 87 46.17 10.21 -38.70
N GLU A 88 45.67 9.71 -37.55
CA GLU A 88 44.95 8.46 -37.43
C GLU A 88 43.55 8.56 -38.06
N LYS A 89 43.24 7.62 -38.94
CA LYS A 89 41.95 7.57 -39.64
C LYS A 89 40.91 6.71 -38.89
N ILE A 90 41.35 5.91 -37.93
CA ILE A 90 40.49 5.06 -37.11
C ILE A 90 40.79 5.31 -35.64
N ILE A 91 39.81 5.77 -34.88
CA ILE A 91 39.93 6.02 -33.43
C ILE A 91 38.78 5.35 -32.73
N ASN A 92 39.07 4.27 -32.00
CA ASN A 92 38.09 3.61 -31.16
C ASN A 92 38.15 4.18 -29.73
N VAL A 93 37.00 4.39 -29.14
CA VAL A 93 36.89 5.05 -27.84
C VAL A 93 36.01 4.22 -26.91
N VAL A 94 36.55 3.93 -25.74
CA VAL A 94 35.77 3.34 -24.61
C VAL A 94 35.38 4.48 -23.70
N LEU A 95 34.07 4.68 -23.50
CA LEU A 95 33.52 5.58 -22.49
C LEU A 95 33.31 4.85 -21.18
N LYS A 96 33.63 5.48 -20.06
CA LYS A 96 33.35 4.97 -18.72
C LYS A 96 32.09 5.64 -18.21
N GLU A 97 31.29 4.87 -17.49
CA GLU A 97 30.18 5.49 -16.75
C GLU A 97 30.72 6.58 -15.83
N ALA A 98 30.09 7.73 -15.84
CA ALA A 98 30.42 8.79 -14.91
C ALA A 98 30.12 8.30 -13.47
N GLU A 99 31.08 8.41 -12.58
CA GLU A 99 30.78 8.27 -11.16
C GLU A 99 29.66 9.26 -10.84
N SER A 100 28.53 8.77 -10.34
CA SER A 100 27.33 9.57 -10.15
C SER A 100 27.61 10.77 -9.23
N ASN A 101 27.71 11.94 -9.82
CA ASN A 101 27.71 13.18 -9.05
C ASN A 101 26.27 13.47 -8.63
N ILE A 102 25.96 13.52 -7.36
CA ILE A 102 24.62 13.83 -6.81
C ILE A 102 24.07 15.16 -7.39
N LEU A 103 24.94 16.08 -7.79
CA LEU A 103 24.53 17.30 -8.49
C LEU A 103 23.83 17.03 -9.83
N ASP A 104 24.05 15.88 -10.45
CA ASP A 104 23.39 15.46 -11.70
C ASP A 104 22.31 14.40 -11.46
N GLU A 105 22.15 13.91 -10.21
CA GLU A 105 21.05 13.01 -9.84
C GLU A 105 19.71 13.70 -10.11
N VAL A 106 18.83 12.99 -10.80
CA VAL A 106 17.51 13.49 -11.17
C VAL A 106 16.43 12.82 -10.35
N THR A 107 15.42 13.59 -10.00
CA THR A 107 14.23 13.12 -9.25
C THR A 107 13.01 13.36 -10.11
N VAL A 108 12.12 12.38 -10.16
CA VAL A 108 10.81 12.55 -10.80
C VAL A 108 9.91 13.31 -9.83
N THR A 109 9.42 14.45 -10.29
CA THR A 109 8.51 15.33 -9.56
C THR A 109 7.18 15.45 -10.31
N GLY A 110 6.23 16.14 -9.74
CA GLY A 110 4.92 16.38 -10.37
C GLY A 110 4.97 17.13 -11.70
N THR A 111 6.08 17.79 -12.00
CA THR A 111 6.29 18.58 -13.23
C THR A 111 7.31 17.95 -14.18
N GLY A 112 7.65 16.67 -13.95
CA GLY A 112 8.65 15.95 -14.74
C GLY A 112 9.95 15.72 -13.99
N VAL A 113 11.02 15.46 -14.72
CA VAL A 113 12.34 15.14 -14.16
C VAL A 113 13.07 16.41 -13.78
N GLN A 114 13.54 16.52 -12.55
CA GLN A 114 14.31 17.66 -12.05
C GLN A 114 15.63 17.18 -11.43
N LYS A 115 16.67 18.03 -11.45
CA LYS A 115 17.88 17.76 -10.69
C LYS A 115 17.57 17.81 -9.20
N LYS A 116 18.00 16.82 -8.42
CA LYS A 116 17.75 16.69 -6.97
C LYS A 116 18.17 17.97 -6.22
N VAL A 117 19.24 18.61 -6.63
CA VAL A 117 19.71 19.86 -6.02
C VAL A 117 18.70 21.00 -6.15
N THR A 118 17.88 21.03 -7.21
CA THR A 118 16.89 22.10 -7.44
C THR A 118 15.52 21.84 -6.82
N VAL A 119 15.27 20.64 -6.33
CA VAL A 119 13.99 20.26 -5.68
C VAL A 119 13.91 20.92 -4.31
N THR A 120 12.86 21.70 -4.07
CA THR A 120 12.63 22.41 -2.80
C THR A 120 11.59 21.74 -1.90
N GLY A 121 10.72 20.89 -2.48
CA GLY A 121 9.74 20.13 -1.75
C GLY A 121 10.30 18.81 -1.18
N ALA A 122 9.56 18.21 -0.22
CA ALA A 122 9.90 16.94 0.38
C ALA A 122 9.56 15.77 -0.56
N VAL A 123 10.57 15.21 -1.22
CA VAL A 123 10.44 14.09 -2.17
C VAL A 123 11.39 12.97 -1.78
N THR A 124 10.86 11.75 -1.65
CA THR A 124 11.68 10.54 -1.45
C THR A 124 11.69 9.72 -2.74
N THR A 125 12.85 9.55 -3.34
CA THR A 125 13.08 8.61 -4.44
C THR A 125 13.63 7.30 -3.87
N VAL A 126 13.13 6.18 -4.36
CA VAL A 126 13.45 4.84 -3.85
C VAL A 126 14.25 4.07 -4.90
N ASP A 127 15.34 3.41 -4.49
CA ASP A 127 16.03 2.44 -5.35
C ASP A 127 15.11 1.23 -5.56
N LEU A 128 14.81 0.92 -6.80
CA LEU A 128 13.94 -0.21 -7.14
C LEU A 128 14.49 -1.57 -6.70
N LYS A 129 15.81 -1.69 -6.51
CA LYS A 129 16.41 -2.90 -5.96
C LYS A 129 15.90 -3.20 -4.57
N ASP A 130 15.61 -2.17 -3.78
CA ASP A 130 15.11 -2.28 -2.40
C ASP A 130 13.63 -2.70 -2.34
N LEU A 131 12.88 -2.46 -3.41
CA LEU A 131 11.48 -2.87 -3.53
C LEU A 131 11.29 -4.27 -4.12
N LYS A 132 12.35 -4.88 -4.66
CA LYS A 132 12.30 -6.26 -5.20
C LYS A 132 12.26 -7.27 -4.06
N THR A 133 11.06 -7.67 -3.68
CA THR A 133 10.80 -8.69 -2.66
C THR A 133 9.97 -9.83 -3.27
N PRO A 134 10.04 -11.06 -2.73
CA PRO A 134 9.29 -12.20 -3.25
C PRO A 134 7.80 -12.13 -2.84
N THR A 135 7.13 -11.02 -3.17
CA THR A 135 5.70 -10.79 -2.91
C THR A 135 4.99 -10.42 -4.19
N SER A 136 3.70 -10.76 -4.31
CA SER A 136 2.87 -10.43 -5.47
C SER A 136 2.48 -8.95 -5.54
N SER A 137 2.43 -8.27 -4.40
CA SER A 137 2.07 -6.85 -4.29
C SER A 137 3.27 -5.99 -3.92
N ILE A 138 3.47 -4.88 -4.64
CA ILE A 138 4.53 -3.92 -4.37
C ILE A 138 4.28 -3.15 -3.06
N THR A 139 3.02 -2.99 -2.64
CA THR A 139 2.68 -2.29 -1.40
C THR A 139 3.30 -2.96 -0.17
N ASN A 140 3.51 -4.28 -0.21
CA ASN A 140 4.19 -5.03 0.85
C ASN A 140 5.69 -4.71 0.99
N ALA A 141 6.30 -4.13 -0.05
CA ALA A 141 7.71 -3.74 -0.03
C ALA A 141 7.93 -2.33 0.55
N LEU A 142 6.89 -1.49 0.67
CA LEU A 142 7.03 -0.08 1.03
C LEU A 142 7.48 0.14 2.48
N ALA A 143 6.88 -0.60 3.43
CA ALA A 143 7.18 -0.44 4.86
C ALA A 143 8.66 -0.75 5.16
N GLY A 144 9.35 0.21 5.78
CA GLY A 144 10.78 0.09 6.13
C GLY A 144 11.75 0.24 4.96
N ASN A 145 11.28 0.43 3.72
CA ASN A 145 12.11 0.76 2.57
C ASN A 145 11.93 2.22 2.11
N VAL A 146 10.79 2.84 2.42
CA VAL A 146 10.45 4.17 1.95
C VAL A 146 10.25 5.13 3.12
N ALA A 147 11.12 6.13 3.24
CA ALA A 147 10.97 7.18 4.26
C ALA A 147 9.72 8.02 4.01
N GLY A 148 8.95 8.28 5.05
CA GLY A 148 7.67 8.99 5.00
C GLY A 148 6.47 8.07 4.78
N VAL A 149 6.65 6.77 4.59
CA VAL A 149 5.55 5.81 4.40
C VAL A 149 5.36 4.94 5.62
N LEU A 150 4.14 4.93 6.13
CA LEU A 150 3.64 3.97 7.11
C LEU A 150 2.76 2.97 6.38
N ALA A 151 2.95 1.67 6.60
CA ALA A 151 2.14 0.64 5.95
C ALA A 151 1.89 -0.55 6.87
N ARG A 152 0.75 -1.22 6.67
CA ARG A 152 0.33 -2.40 7.41
C ARG A 152 -0.25 -3.43 6.44
N GLN A 153 0.30 -4.63 6.45
CA GLN A 153 -0.29 -5.78 5.76
C GLN A 153 -1.38 -6.40 6.63
N THR A 154 -2.59 -6.53 6.11
CA THR A 154 -3.75 -7.02 6.85
C THR A 154 -4.05 -8.48 6.58
N SER A 155 -3.59 -9.03 5.48
CA SER A 155 -3.83 -10.41 5.06
C SER A 155 -2.59 -11.01 4.39
N GLY A 156 -2.44 -12.31 4.46
CA GLY A 156 -1.47 -13.11 3.70
C GLY A 156 -2.12 -14.03 2.66
N GLN A 157 -3.45 -13.97 2.51
CA GLN A 157 -4.18 -14.80 1.56
C GLN A 157 -3.78 -14.47 0.12
N PRO A 158 -3.51 -15.47 -0.74
CA PRO A 158 -3.23 -15.25 -2.14
C PRO A 158 -4.31 -14.37 -2.83
N GLY A 159 -3.85 -13.33 -3.52
CA GLY A 159 -4.71 -12.35 -4.19
C GLY A 159 -5.34 -11.27 -3.28
N ASN A 160 -5.23 -11.40 -1.94
CA ASN A 160 -5.71 -10.41 -0.96
C ASN A 160 -4.61 -9.96 0.00
N ASN A 161 -3.35 -10.08 -0.40
CA ASN A 161 -2.18 -9.84 0.44
C ASN A 161 -1.57 -8.45 0.27
N THR A 162 -2.33 -7.46 -0.16
CA THR A 162 -1.89 -6.06 -0.29
C THR A 162 -1.71 -5.40 1.07
N SER A 163 -0.88 -4.36 1.14
CA SER A 163 -0.73 -3.52 2.33
C SER A 163 -1.49 -2.20 2.17
N GLU A 164 -2.21 -1.81 3.21
CA GLU A 164 -2.65 -0.42 3.38
C GLU A 164 -1.42 0.45 3.67
N PHE A 165 -1.34 1.64 3.10
CA PHE A 165 -0.24 2.55 3.37
C PHE A 165 -0.68 4.01 3.42
N TRP A 166 0.06 4.80 4.18
CA TRP A 166 -0.18 6.22 4.40
C TRP A 166 1.13 6.98 4.30
N ILE A 167 1.08 8.17 3.70
CA ILE A 167 2.22 9.08 3.67
C ILE A 167 2.12 10.00 4.89
N ARG A 168 3.12 9.93 5.79
CA ARG A 168 3.20 10.69 7.05
C ARG A 168 2.05 10.42 8.03
N GLY A 169 1.36 9.28 7.88
CA GLY A 169 0.28 8.85 8.76
C GLY A 169 -1.10 9.33 8.37
N ILE A 170 -2.04 9.20 9.32
CA ILE A 170 -3.44 9.56 9.12
C ILE A 170 -3.66 10.94 9.71
N SER A 171 -4.17 11.86 8.90
CA SER A 171 -4.47 13.24 9.28
C SER A 171 -5.93 13.62 9.09
N THR A 172 -6.80 12.65 8.79
CA THR A 172 -8.24 12.83 8.68
C THR A 172 -8.98 11.61 9.23
N PHE A 173 -10.23 11.78 9.67
CA PHE A 173 -11.09 10.71 10.17
C PHE A 173 -12.46 10.66 9.46
N GLY A 174 -12.80 11.64 8.64
CA GLY A 174 -14.09 11.71 7.95
C GLY A 174 -14.06 11.32 6.48
N ALA A 175 -12.88 11.30 5.87
CA ALA A 175 -12.69 11.08 4.44
C ALA A 175 -11.65 9.98 4.16
N GLY A 176 -11.46 9.63 2.89
CA GLY A 176 -10.43 8.68 2.48
C GLY A 176 -9.04 9.11 2.92
N THR A 177 -8.28 8.19 3.48
CA THR A 177 -6.93 8.42 4.03
C THR A 177 -5.81 8.01 3.06
N GLY A 178 -6.15 7.38 1.93
CA GLY A 178 -5.19 6.86 0.96
C GLY A 178 -4.44 7.94 0.20
N ALA A 179 -3.19 7.68 -0.14
CA ALA A 179 -2.39 8.53 -1.01
C ALA A 179 -2.81 8.37 -2.48
N LEU A 180 -2.64 9.42 -3.28
CA LEU A 180 -2.81 9.35 -4.73
C LEU A 180 -1.66 8.56 -5.37
N VAL A 181 -1.97 7.55 -6.16
CA VAL A 181 -0.98 6.79 -6.94
C VAL A 181 -1.09 7.13 -8.40
N LEU A 182 0.01 7.58 -9.00
CA LEU A 182 0.08 7.94 -10.41
C LEU A 182 1.10 7.05 -11.13
N VAL A 183 0.66 6.41 -12.19
CA VAL A 183 1.48 5.60 -13.09
C VAL A 183 1.56 6.31 -14.43
N ASP A 184 2.74 6.75 -14.82
CA ASP A 184 2.98 7.58 -16.02
C ASP A 184 2.10 8.84 -16.09
N GLY A 185 1.68 9.37 -14.94
CA GLY A 185 0.82 10.55 -14.81
C GLY A 185 -0.68 10.25 -14.69
N PHE A 186 -1.09 8.98 -14.75
CA PHE A 186 -2.49 8.55 -14.64
C PHE A 186 -2.75 7.88 -13.30
N GLU A 187 -3.90 8.16 -12.66
CA GLU A 187 -4.29 7.52 -11.41
C GLU A 187 -4.67 6.07 -11.64
N ARG A 188 -3.82 5.17 -11.15
CA ARG A 188 -3.94 3.71 -11.30
C ARG A 188 -3.45 3.00 -10.06
N SER A 189 -3.91 1.76 -9.83
CA SER A 189 -3.40 0.92 -8.76
C SER A 189 -1.94 0.52 -9.00
N MET A 190 -1.09 0.62 -7.96
CA MET A 190 0.28 0.13 -8.06
C MET A 190 0.36 -1.40 -7.97
N ASP A 191 -0.65 -2.07 -7.41
CA ASP A 191 -0.67 -3.52 -7.26
C ASP A 191 -0.93 -4.26 -8.58
N GLU A 192 -1.44 -3.53 -9.60
CA GLU A 192 -1.62 -4.06 -10.96
C GLU A 192 -0.35 -4.01 -11.82
N ILE A 193 0.76 -3.48 -11.30
CA ILE A 193 2.00 -3.29 -12.05
C ILE A 193 3.03 -4.33 -11.61
N SER A 194 3.75 -4.90 -12.58
CA SER A 194 4.95 -5.68 -12.28
C SER A 194 6.09 -4.75 -11.85
N ILE A 195 6.79 -5.08 -10.76
CA ILE A 195 7.95 -4.31 -10.32
C ILE A 195 9.06 -4.25 -11.38
N GLU A 196 9.13 -5.28 -12.24
CA GLU A 196 10.10 -5.33 -13.34
C GLU A 196 9.82 -4.30 -14.44
N ASP A 197 8.59 -3.73 -14.48
CA ASP A 197 8.19 -2.69 -15.44
C ASP A 197 8.52 -1.28 -14.97
N ILE A 198 8.89 -1.10 -13.70
CA ILE A 198 9.10 0.22 -13.10
C ILE A 198 10.51 0.72 -13.41
N GLU A 199 10.61 1.99 -13.82
CA GLU A 199 11.88 2.73 -14.01
C GLU A 199 12.20 3.61 -12.81
N SER A 200 11.17 4.27 -12.20
CA SER A 200 11.36 5.10 -11.00
C SER A 200 10.15 5.08 -10.09
N PHE A 201 10.40 5.23 -8.80
CA PHE A 201 9.41 5.31 -7.74
C PHE A 201 9.74 6.50 -6.85
N SER A 202 8.82 7.46 -6.75
CA SER A 202 8.99 8.66 -5.93
C SER A 202 7.75 8.93 -5.09
N VAL A 203 7.96 9.44 -3.87
CA VAL A 203 6.89 9.80 -2.93
C VAL A 203 6.98 11.29 -2.64
N LEU A 204 5.92 12.03 -2.96
CA LEU A 204 5.75 13.45 -2.70
C LEU A 204 4.99 13.62 -1.38
N LYS A 205 5.57 14.34 -0.42
CA LYS A 205 5.10 14.33 0.96
C LYS A 205 4.52 15.66 1.45
N ASP A 206 4.99 16.79 0.93
CA ASP A 206 4.60 18.12 1.36
C ASP A 206 3.67 18.84 0.37
N ALA A 207 3.14 19.99 0.78
CA ALA A 207 2.22 20.75 -0.04
C ALA A 207 2.87 21.31 -1.32
N SER A 208 4.14 21.72 -1.28
CA SER A 208 4.84 22.25 -2.46
C SER A 208 5.01 21.20 -3.55
N ALA A 209 5.36 19.96 -3.18
CA ALA A 209 5.50 18.86 -4.13
C ALA A 209 4.15 18.37 -4.67
N THR A 210 3.06 18.47 -3.87
CA THR A 210 1.75 17.89 -4.22
C THR A 210 0.74 18.88 -4.78
N ALA A 211 0.97 20.21 -4.68
CA ALA A 211 0.02 21.25 -5.09
C ALA A 211 -0.45 21.12 -6.56
N ILE A 212 0.42 20.66 -7.45
CA ILE A 212 0.09 20.49 -8.86
C ILE A 212 -0.95 19.40 -9.13
N TYR A 213 -1.20 18.53 -8.15
CA TYR A 213 -2.22 17.48 -8.20
C TYR A 213 -3.52 17.88 -7.51
N GLY A 214 -3.56 19.10 -6.99
CA GLY A 214 -4.74 19.70 -6.41
C GLY A 214 -5.30 18.92 -5.23
N SER A 215 -6.63 18.78 -5.19
CA SER A 215 -7.34 18.11 -4.10
C SER A 215 -6.92 16.65 -3.86
N ARG A 216 -6.52 15.97 -4.90
CA ARG A 216 -6.09 14.57 -4.81
C ARG A 216 -4.73 14.40 -4.13
N GLY A 217 -3.91 15.46 -4.07
CA GLY A 217 -2.60 15.46 -3.44
C GLY A 217 -2.61 15.63 -1.92
N ALA A 218 -3.78 15.80 -1.29
CA ALA A 218 -3.88 16.13 0.14
C ALA A 218 -3.21 15.09 1.07
N ASN A 219 -3.33 13.81 0.76
CA ASN A 219 -2.76 12.71 1.53
C ASN A 219 -1.37 12.26 1.02
N GLY A 220 -0.71 13.08 0.17
CA GLY A 220 0.54 12.73 -0.49
C GLY A 220 0.32 12.02 -1.82
N VAL A 221 1.41 11.94 -2.61
CA VAL A 221 1.37 11.36 -3.96
C VAL A 221 2.51 10.38 -4.16
N VAL A 222 2.21 9.23 -4.74
CA VAL A 222 3.18 8.26 -5.23
C VAL A 222 3.27 8.38 -6.74
N LEU A 223 4.47 8.62 -7.26
CA LEU A 223 4.76 8.70 -8.68
C LEU A 223 5.51 7.45 -9.12
N ILE A 224 4.96 6.74 -10.08
CA ILE A 224 5.57 5.57 -10.69
C ILE A 224 5.77 5.88 -12.17
N THR A 225 7.02 5.79 -12.63
CA THR A 225 7.32 5.89 -14.06
C THR A 225 7.66 4.50 -14.57
N THR A 226 7.09 4.09 -15.68
CA THR A 226 7.35 2.79 -16.27
C THR A 226 8.48 2.84 -17.28
N LYS A 227 9.16 1.71 -17.48
CA LYS A 227 10.23 1.55 -18.46
C LYS A 227 9.75 1.85 -19.87
N ARG A 228 10.61 2.52 -20.63
CA ARG A 228 10.39 2.85 -22.05
C ARG A 228 11.50 2.35 -22.94
N GLY A 229 11.24 2.29 -24.24
CA GLY A 229 12.21 1.86 -25.23
C GLY A 229 13.46 2.74 -25.27
N LYS A 230 14.60 2.12 -25.46
CA LYS A 230 15.88 2.80 -25.68
C LYS A 230 16.35 2.51 -27.09
N ALA A 231 16.95 3.51 -27.74
CA ALA A 231 17.58 3.30 -29.05
C ALA A 231 18.78 2.34 -28.88
N GLY A 232 18.84 1.29 -29.66
CA GLY A 232 19.90 0.30 -29.59
C GLY A 232 19.45 -1.09 -30.08
N LYS A 233 20.34 -2.06 -29.94
CA LYS A 233 20.02 -3.45 -30.20
C LYS A 233 18.93 -3.94 -29.27
N VAL A 234 18.18 -4.94 -29.72
CA VAL A 234 17.17 -5.58 -28.89
C VAL A 234 17.84 -6.24 -27.69
N HIS A 235 17.35 -5.87 -26.52
CA HIS A 235 17.74 -6.44 -25.23
C HIS A 235 16.58 -7.21 -24.64
N ILE A 236 16.84 -8.44 -24.21
CA ILE A 236 15.82 -9.33 -23.64
C ILE A 236 16.25 -9.72 -22.23
N ASP A 237 15.44 -9.39 -21.25
CA ASP A 237 15.59 -9.80 -19.87
C ASP A 237 14.49 -10.82 -19.53
N ALA A 238 14.88 -12.00 -19.06
CA ALA A 238 13.95 -13.00 -18.57
C ALA A 238 14.29 -13.39 -17.13
N LYS A 239 13.28 -13.52 -16.28
CA LYS A 239 13.42 -13.89 -14.88
C LYS A 239 12.40 -14.96 -14.52
N TYR A 240 12.84 -15.96 -13.78
CA TYR A 240 11.97 -16.99 -13.19
C TYR A 240 12.31 -17.12 -11.70
N GLU A 241 11.29 -17.19 -10.87
CA GLU A 241 11.37 -17.37 -9.42
C GLU A 241 10.40 -18.47 -8.99
N ALA A 242 10.89 -19.41 -8.20
CA ALA A 242 10.07 -20.36 -7.47
C ALA A 242 10.30 -20.16 -5.97
N SER A 243 9.23 -19.96 -5.21
CA SER A 243 9.32 -19.77 -3.77
C SER A 243 8.36 -20.70 -3.03
N TYR A 244 8.82 -21.20 -1.89
CA TYR A 244 7.98 -21.95 -0.97
C TYR A 244 7.60 -21.03 0.21
N ASN A 245 6.31 -20.74 0.34
CA ASN A 245 5.77 -19.89 1.37
C ASN A 245 5.25 -20.75 2.52
N SER A 246 5.82 -20.63 3.70
CA SER A 246 5.37 -21.33 4.91
C SER A 246 4.62 -20.40 5.86
N ARG A 247 3.82 -20.98 6.73
CA ARG A 247 3.16 -20.24 7.82
C ARG A 247 4.21 -19.77 8.82
N THR A 248 4.18 -18.52 9.21
CA THR A 248 5.11 -17.95 10.20
C THR A 248 4.70 -18.26 11.63
N TYR A 249 3.40 -18.37 11.87
CA TYR A 249 2.80 -18.71 13.15
C TYR A 249 1.45 -19.37 12.93
N THR A 250 1.16 -20.40 13.75
CA THR A 250 -0.14 -21.08 13.82
C THR A 250 -0.54 -21.16 15.27
N PRO A 251 -1.74 -20.72 15.65
CA PRO A 251 -2.23 -20.92 17.01
C PRO A 251 -2.24 -22.40 17.38
N GLU A 252 -1.68 -22.74 18.54
CA GLU A 252 -1.74 -24.09 19.10
C GLU A 252 -2.90 -24.19 20.08
N PHE A 253 -3.70 -25.23 19.92
CA PHE A 253 -4.85 -25.50 20.78
C PHE A 253 -4.60 -26.74 21.63
N VAL A 254 -5.34 -26.83 22.73
CA VAL A 254 -5.30 -27.99 23.61
C VAL A 254 -5.96 -29.23 22.97
N ASP A 255 -5.58 -30.40 23.39
CA ASP A 255 -6.24 -31.63 22.99
C ASP A 255 -7.63 -31.80 23.65
N GLY A 256 -8.40 -32.78 23.17
CA GLY A 256 -9.77 -33.02 23.63
C GLY A 256 -9.91 -33.30 25.11
N TYR A 257 -8.99 -34.07 25.70
CA TYR A 257 -9.02 -34.37 27.11
C TYR A 257 -8.75 -33.14 27.97
N THR A 258 -7.76 -32.36 27.63
CA THR A 258 -7.43 -31.11 28.31
C THR A 258 -8.56 -30.10 28.15
N TYR A 259 -9.18 -29.98 26.96
CA TYR A 259 -10.33 -29.14 26.72
C TYR A 259 -11.51 -29.50 27.66
N ALA A 260 -11.85 -30.78 27.75
CA ALA A 260 -12.95 -31.25 28.60
C ALA A 260 -12.70 -30.99 30.10
N LYS A 261 -11.45 -31.16 30.55
CA LYS A 261 -11.04 -30.83 31.93
C LYS A 261 -11.18 -29.33 32.21
N LEU A 262 -10.73 -28.48 31.31
CA LEU A 262 -10.83 -27.04 31.46
C LEU A 262 -12.28 -26.56 31.45
N MET A 263 -13.15 -27.20 30.67
CA MET A 263 -14.57 -26.88 30.67
C MET A 263 -15.21 -27.23 32.02
N ASN A 264 -14.89 -28.41 32.57
CA ASN A 264 -15.34 -28.77 33.90
C ASN A 264 -14.80 -27.80 34.96
N GLU A 265 -13.54 -27.40 34.88
CA GLU A 265 -12.95 -26.40 35.77
C GLU A 265 -13.69 -25.05 35.66
N ALA A 266 -13.94 -24.56 34.44
CA ALA A 266 -14.66 -23.30 34.22
C ALA A 266 -16.05 -23.28 34.86
N ARG A 267 -16.73 -24.40 34.88
CA ARG A 267 -18.03 -24.57 35.53
C ARG A 267 -17.90 -24.73 37.03
N ASN A 268 -17.07 -25.67 37.48
CA ASN A 268 -16.90 -25.99 38.92
C ASN A 268 -16.43 -24.78 39.70
N THR A 269 -15.46 -24.01 39.14
CA THR A 269 -14.93 -22.85 39.83
C THR A 269 -15.98 -21.73 40.00
N ARG A 270 -17.08 -21.76 39.22
CA ARG A 270 -18.24 -20.85 39.33
C ARG A 270 -19.48 -21.47 39.99
N ASN A 271 -19.30 -22.56 40.74
CA ASN A 271 -20.38 -23.29 41.43
C ASN A 271 -21.43 -23.85 40.46
N GLN A 272 -21.05 -24.24 39.26
CA GLN A 272 -21.88 -24.95 38.29
C GLN A 272 -21.50 -26.44 38.28
N THR A 273 -22.44 -27.31 37.90
CA THR A 273 -22.17 -28.75 37.74
C THR A 273 -21.18 -29.00 36.59
N PRO A 274 -20.27 -29.97 36.69
CA PRO A 274 -19.41 -30.40 35.60
C PRO A 274 -20.21 -30.70 34.34
N PHE A 275 -19.63 -30.43 33.17
CA PHE A 275 -20.26 -30.73 31.87
C PHE A 275 -19.99 -32.19 31.47
N TYR A 276 -18.75 -32.63 31.66
CA TYR A 276 -18.32 -33.99 31.37
C TYR A 276 -18.21 -34.82 32.65
N SER A 277 -18.79 -36.00 32.64
CA SER A 277 -18.63 -37.02 33.73
C SER A 277 -17.20 -37.60 33.72
N ASP A 278 -16.82 -38.29 34.79
CA ASP A 278 -15.54 -39.00 34.85
C ASP A 278 -15.46 -40.12 33.81
N GLU A 279 -16.57 -40.73 33.45
CA GLU A 279 -16.68 -41.68 32.36
C GLU A 279 -16.46 -41.05 31.00
N ASP A 280 -17.08 -39.89 30.70
CA ASP A 280 -16.81 -39.10 29.47
C ASP A 280 -15.33 -38.74 29.35
N LEU A 281 -14.71 -38.30 30.45
CA LEU A 281 -13.29 -37.94 30.47
C LEU A 281 -12.40 -39.13 30.16
N MET A 282 -12.74 -40.32 30.67
CA MET A 282 -12.01 -41.58 30.38
C MET A 282 -12.20 -42.00 28.93
N LEU A 283 -13.39 -41.88 28.36
CA LEU A 283 -13.68 -42.18 26.95
C LEU A 283 -12.96 -41.22 26.00
N ILE A 284 -12.99 -39.91 26.25
CA ILE A 284 -12.24 -38.91 25.49
C ILE A 284 -10.74 -39.21 25.53
N ARG A 285 -10.20 -39.53 26.72
CA ARG A 285 -8.78 -39.85 26.90
C ARG A 285 -8.35 -41.13 26.16
N SER A 286 -9.24 -42.14 26.15
CA SER A 286 -8.97 -43.45 25.52
C SER A 286 -8.90 -43.38 24.01
N GLY A 287 -9.67 -42.47 23.37
CA GLY A 287 -9.79 -42.38 21.92
C GLY A 287 -10.41 -43.62 21.26
N LEU A 288 -11.11 -44.46 22.01
CA LEU A 288 -11.68 -45.74 21.53
C LEU A 288 -12.86 -45.51 20.60
N ASP A 289 -13.69 -44.52 20.86
CA ASP A 289 -14.86 -44.17 20.04
C ASP A 289 -14.66 -42.79 19.38
N LYS A 290 -14.22 -42.80 18.14
CA LYS A 290 -13.93 -41.56 17.42
C LYS A 290 -15.16 -40.84 16.86
N ASP A 291 -16.30 -41.54 16.81
CA ASP A 291 -17.55 -40.94 16.32
C ASP A 291 -18.25 -40.16 17.46
N LEU A 292 -18.24 -40.64 18.68
CA LEU A 292 -18.85 -39.99 19.83
C LEU A 292 -17.89 -39.13 20.65
N PHE A 293 -16.62 -39.51 20.70
CA PHE A 293 -15.55 -38.82 21.45
C PHE A 293 -14.33 -38.55 20.55
N PRO A 294 -14.50 -37.67 19.51
CA PRO A 294 -13.40 -37.33 18.64
C PRO A 294 -12.32 -36.54 19.39
N ASN A 295 -11.14 -36.46 18.80
CA ASN A 295 -10.05 -35.57 19.21
C ASN A 295 -9.37 -35.03 17.97
N VAL A 296 -9.83 -33.88 17.48
CA VAL A 296 -9.44 -33.31 16.17
C VAL A 296 -8.61 -32.06 16.36
N ASN A 297 -7.40 -32.05 15.77
CA ASN A 297 -6.63 -30.83 15.59
C ASN A 297 -7.03 -30.18 14.25
N TRP A 298 -7.96 -29.23 14.30
CA TRP A 298 -8.53 -28.60 13.10
C TRP A 298 -7.50 -27.83 12.26
N MET A 299 -6.49 -27.23 12.91
CA MET A 299 -5.42 -26.52 12.21
C MET A 299 -4.60 -27.47 11.33
N ASP A 300 -4.19 -28.61 11.89
CA ASP A 300 -3.41 -29.60 11.13
C ASP A 300 -4.24 -30.34 10.10
N GLN A 301 -5.54 -30.50 10.33
CA GLN A 301 -6.43 -31.13 9.37
C GLN A 301 -6.65 -30.29 8.13
N LEU A 302 -6.86 -28.99 8.28
CA LEU A 302 -7.22 -28.10 7.17
C LEU A 302 -6.01 -27.42 6.50
N LEU A 303 -4.97 -27.07 7.27
CA LEU A 303 -3.91 -26.22 6.76
C LEU A 303 -2.68 -27.03 6.32
N LYS A 304 -2.11 -26.67 5.15
CA LYS A 304 -0.80 -27.13 4.71
C LYS A 304 0.30 -26.40 5.49
N GLU A 305 1.49 -26.99 5.57
CA GLU A 305 2.66 -26.32 6.15
C GLU A 305 3.13 -25.14 5.28
N GLY A 306 2.94 -25.25 3.98
CA GLY A 306 3.29 -24.20 3.02
C GLY A 306 2.75 -24.47 1.63
N ALA A 307 2.94 -23.49 0.75
CA ALA A 307 2.50 -23.51 -0.63
C ALA A 307 3.56 -22.95 -1.57
N LEU A 308 3.57 -23.46 -2.80
CA LEU A 308 4.46 -23.01 -3.87
C LEU A 308 3.90 -21.75 -4.53
N THR A 309 4.79 -20.78 -4.76
CA THR A 309 4.52 -19.62 -5.61
C THR A 309 5.53 -19.58 -6.74
N GLN A 310 5.07 -19.36 -7.95
CA GLN A 310 5.90 -19.25 -9.15
C GLN A 310 5.69 -17.89 -9.81
N ARG A 311 6.78 -17.30 -10.28
CA ARG A 311 6.78 -16.01 -10.98
C ARG A 311 7.69 -16.09 -12.18
N ALA A 312 7.19 -15.61 -13.31
CA ALA A 312 7.96 -15.49 -14.53
C ALA A 312 7.77 -14.10 -15.14
N SER A 313 8.82 -13.51 -15.67
CA SER A 313 8.72 -12.25 -16.41
C SER A 313 9.70 -12.25 -17.58
N ILE A 314 9.27 -11.56 -18.64
CA ILE A 314 10.10 -11.28 -19.82
C ILE A 314 9.91 -9.84 -20.22
N ASN A 315 11.03 -9.16 -20.46
CA ASN A 315 11.09 -7.77 -20.90
C ASN A 315 11.91 -7.69 -22.18
N ILE A 316 11.40 -6.97 -23.16
CA ILE A 316 12.06 -6.75 -24.45
C ILE A 316 12.17 -5.26 -24.67
N ASN A 317 13.37 -4.75 -24.85
CA ASN A 317 13.67 -3.35 -25.02
C ASN A 317 14.50 -3.15 -26.28
N GLY A 318 14.20 -2.14 -27.10
CA GLY A 318 14.95 -1.85 -28.31
C GLY A 318 14.35 -0.71 -29.13
N GLY A 319 14.92 -0.49 -30.29
CA GLY A 319 14.43 0.49 -31.24
C GLY A 319 15.53 1.23 -32.01
N GLY A 320 15.10 2.01 -32.96
CA GLY A 320 15.94 2.93 -33.71
C GLY A 320 15.90 4.36 -33.18
N THR A 321 16.39 5.30 -33.99
CA THR A 321 16.34 6.73 -33.68
C THR A 321 14.93 7.31 -33.76
N THR A 322 14.06 6.75 -34.61
CA THR A 322 12.70 7.26 -34.87
C THR A 322 11.66 6.58 -33.99
N ALA A 323 11.79 5.29 -33.71
CA ALA A 323 10.85 4.55 -32.90
C ALA A 323 11.59 3.65 -31.91
N ARG A 324 11.15 3.65 -30.66
CA ARG A 324 11.67 2.87 -29.55
C ARG A 324 10.52 2.16 -28.86
N TYR A 325 10.75 0.95 -28.41
CA TYR A 325 9.71 0.14 -27.78
C TYR A 325 10.21 -0.58 -26.53
N PHE A 326 9.31 -0.76 -25.60
CA PHE A 326 9.44 -1.65 -24.45
C PHE A 326 8.21 -2.53 -24.39
N VAL A 327 8.43 -3.84 -24.35
CA VAL A 327 7.36 -4.86 -24.23
C VAL A 327 7.66 -5.70 -23.01
N SER A 328 6.70 -5.94 -22.16
CA SER A 328 6.81 -6.85 -21.03
C SER A 328 5.61 -7.77 -20.91
N ALA A 329 5.86 -8.97 -20.39
CA ALA A 329 4.86 -9.91 -19.93
C ALA A 329 5.31 -10.53 -18.61
N SER A 330 4.41 -10.68 -17.66
CA SER A 330 4.69 -11.39 -16.41
C SER A 330 3.53 -12.27 -15.99
N TYR A 331 3.86 -13.33 -15.27
CA TYR A 331 2.93 -14.33 -14.74
C TYR A 331 3.25 -14.60 -13.28
N ILE A 332 2.24 -14.70 -12.44
CA ILE A 332 2.32 -15.08 -11.05
C ILE A 332 1.29 -16.18 -10.79
N ASP A 333 1.71 -17.25 -10.07
CA ASP A 333 0.83 -18.32 -9.60
C ASP A 333 1.12 -18.55 -8.11
N GLU A 334 0.18 -18.17 -7.25
CA GLU A 334 0.26 -18.32 -5.81
C GLU A 334 -0.67 -19.44 -5.35
N GLY A 335 -0.10 -20.51 -4.81
CA GLY A 335 -0.84 -21.61 -4.22
C GLY A 335 -1.42 -21.26 -2.85
N GLY A 336 -2.65 -21.69 -2.61
CA GLY A 336 -3.31 -21.56 -1.30
C GLY A 336 -2.88 -22.64 -0.31
N MET A 337 -3.10 -22.35 0.98
CA MET A 337 -2.66 -23.18 2.10
C MET A 337 -3.73 -24.12 2.64
N TYR A 338 -4.95 -24.16 2.09
CA TYR A 338 -5.92 -25.16 2.46
C TYR A 338 -5.56 -26.53 1.87
N LYS A 339 -5.80 -27.60 2.64
CA LYS A 339 -5.85 -28.95 2.09
C LYS A 339 -7.12 -29.10 1.28
N VAL A 340 -7.10 -29.97 0.30
CA VAL A 340 -8.26 -30.33 -0.53
C VAL A 340 -8.73 -31.72 -0.18
N ASP A 341 -10.01 -31.95 -0.37
CA ASP A 341 -10.59 -33.29 -0.24
C ASP A 341 -10.28 -34.08 -1.53
N ASP A 342 -9.44 -35.11 -1.41
CA ASP A 342 -9.01 -35.91 -2.56
C ASP A 342 -10.17 -36.72 -3.20
N THR A 343 -11.30 -36.84 -2.52
CA THR A 343 -12.50 -37.47 -3.05
C THR A 343 -13.31 -36.54 -3.96
N MET A 344 -13.07 -35.22 -3.83
CA MET A 344 -13.72 -34.16 -4.60
C MET A 344 -12.83 -33.70 -5.75
N LYS A 345 -12.85 -34.45 -6.87
CA LYS A 345 -11.94 -34.18 -8.01
C LYS A 345 -12.49 -33.23 -9.07
N ASP A 346 -13.77 -32.89 -9.00
CA ASP A 346 -14.45 -32.15 -10.08
C ASP A 346 -14.10 -30.66 -10.14
N TYR A 347 -13.66 -30.08 -9.02
CA TYR A 347 -13.30 -28.68 -8.91
C TYR A 347 -12.29 -28.42 -7.79
N ASN A 348 -11.60 -27.28 -7.88
CA ASN A 348 -10.59 -26.89 -6.89
C ASN A 348 -11.21 -25.91 -5.88
N THR A 349 -11.13 -26.23 -4.60
CA THR A 349 -11.63 -25.39 -3.49
C THR A 349 -10.53 -24.59 -2.81
N ASN A 350 -9.26 -24.75 -3.20
CA ASN A 350 -8.16 -24.04 -2.53
C ASN A 350 -8.16 -22.54 -2.91
N ALA A 351 -7.67 -21.70 -2.02
CA ALA A 351 -7.51 -20.27 -2.24
C ALA A 351 -6.28 -19.95 -3.08
N ASN A 352 -6.38 -20.14 -4.39
CA ASN A 352 -5.30 -19.94 -5.35
C ASN A 352 -5.45 -18.61 -6.08
N TYR A 353 -4.35 -17.99 -6.46
CA TYR A 353 -4.33 -16.74 -7.21
C TYR A 353 -3.38 -16.81 -8.40
N LYS A 354 -3.85 -16.34 -9.56
CA LYS A 354 -3.05 -16.22 -10.79
C LYS A 354 -3.21 -14.83 -11.35
N ARG A 355 -2.09 -14.24 -11.82
CA ARG A 355 -2.12 -12.96 -12.49
C ARG A 355 -1.19 -12.95 -13.69
N TRP A 356 -1.69 -12.43 -14.80
CA TRP A 356 -0.95 -12.12 -16.03
C TRP A 356 -0.93 -10.61 -16.18
N ASN A 357 0.27 -10.03 -16.32
CA ASN A 357 0.44 -8.64 -16.66
C ASN A 357 1.07 -8.52 -18.04
N TYR A 358 0.67 -7.50 -18.77
CA TYR A 358 1.30 -7.15 -20.05
C TYR A 358 1.44 -5.64 -20.15
N ARG A 359 2.52 -5.20 -20.85
CA ARG A 359 2.78 -3.79 -21.13
C ARG A 359 3.48 -3.63 -22.47
N LEU A 360 3.02 -2.63 -23.22
CA LEU A 360 3.63 -2.16 -24.45
C LEU A 360 3.77 -0.64 -24.36
N ASN A 361 5.00 -0.12 -24.38
CA ASN A 361 5.31 1.29 -24.49
C ASN A 361 6.05 1.54 -25.80
N VAL A 362 5.55 2.46 -26.61
CA VAL A 362 6.16 2.86 -27.89
C VAL A 362 6.32 4.36 -27.91
N ASP A 363 7.56 4.81 -28.19
CA ASP A 363 7.91 6.23 -28.36
C ASP A 363 8.29 6.46 -29.81
N MET A 364 7.66 7.43 -30.47
CA MET A 364 7.83 7.73 -31.90
C MET A 364 8.17 9.21 -32.09
N ASP A 365 9.35 9.50 -32.62
CA ASP A 365 9.71 10.85 -33.05
C ASP A 365 9.10 11.11 -34.42
N LEU A 366 7.90 11.75 -34.46
CA LEU A 366 7.21 12.09 -35.72
C LEU A 366 7.96 13.16 -36.50
N THR A 367 8.54 14.10 -35.77
CA THR A 367 9.44 15.13 -36.30
C THR A 367 10.61 15.35 -35.33
N LYS A 368 11.56 16.20 -35.68
CA LYS A 368 12.66 16.60 -34.79
C LYS A 368 12.20 17.35 -33.51
N THR A 369 10.94 17.76 -33.47
CA THR A 369 10.34 18.53 -32.38
C THR A 369 9.06 17.93 -31.82
N THR A 370 8.56 16.84 -32.41
CA THR A 370 7.29 16.20 -32.04
C THR A 370 7.54 14.75 -31.67
N LEU A 371 7.27 14.40 -30.43
CA LEU A 371 7.34 13.04 -29.91
C LEU A 371 5.93 12.57 -29.50
N VAL A 372 5.54 11.40 -29.97
CA VAL A 372 4.33 10.72 -29.55
C VAL A 372 4.71 9.47 -28.75
N LYS A 373 4.12 9.33 -27.58
CA LYS A 373 4.28 8.16 -26.70
C LYS A 373 2.94 7.46 -26.58
N VAL A 374 2.92 6.17 -26.88
CA VAL A 374 1.74 5.32 -26.72
C VAL A 374 2.05 4.25 -25.67
N GLY A 375 1.15 4.05 -24.74
CA GLY A 375 1.23 2.99 -23.74
C GLY A 375 -0.06 2.19 -23.73
N VAL A 376 0.07 0.87 -23.74
CA VAL A 376 -1.01 -0.09 -23.49
C VAL A 376 -0.55 -1.07 -22.44
N SER A 377 -1.29 -1.21 -21.38
CA SER A 377 -0.98 -2.18 -20.33
C SER A 377 -2.25 -2.76 -19.73
N GLY A 378 -2.12 -3.85 -19.02
CA GLY A 378 -3.24 -4.42 -18.29
C GLY A 378 -2.84 -5.61 -17.46
N SER A 379 -3.82 -6.07 -16.69
CA SER A 379 -3.74 -7.29 -15.90
C SER A 379 -4.99 -8.14 -16.10
N LEU A 380 -4.79 -9.45 -16.09
CA LEU A 380 -5.83 -10.43 -15.96
C LEU A 380 -5.56 -11.23 -14.68
N GLU A 381 -6.52 -11.24 -13.78
CA GLU A 381 -6.40 -11.94 -12.50
C GLU A 381 -7.48 -13.02 -12.40
N LYS A 382 -7.08 -14.16 -11.88
CA LYS A 382 -7.99 -15.25 -11.52
C LYS A 382 -7.76 -15.59 -10.06
N GLN A 383 -8.78 -15.43 -9.24
CA GLN A 383 -8.79 -15.85 -7.86
C GLN A 383 -9.77 -17.01 -7.72
N ASN A 384 -9.31 -18.12 -7.14
CA ASN A 384 -10.13 -19.27 -6.78
C ASN A 384 -10.21 -19.33 -5.25
N GLN A 385 -11.38 -19.67 -4.71
CA GLN A 385 -11.62 -19.76 -3.27
C GLN A 385 -12.64 -20.88 -2.99
N PRO A 386 -12.73 -21.36 -1.72
CA PRO A 386 -13.84 -22.22 -1.29
C PRO A 386 -15.19 -21.54 -1.52
N GLY A 387 -16.26 -22.33 -1.59
CA GLY A 387 -17.63 -21.81 -1.73
C GLY A 387 -18.11 -21.01 -0.52
N SER A 388 -17.53 -21.26 0.66
CA SER A 388 -17.75 -20.48 1.88
C SER A 388 -16.70 -19.37 1.98
N ASP A 389 -17.11 -18.26 2.61
CA ASP A 389 -16.24 -17.10 2.85
C ASP A 389 -15.05 -17.48 3.76
N SER A 390 -13.88 -16.90 3.50
CA SER A 390 -12.67 -17.16 4.29
C SER A 390 -12.81 -16.73 5.74
N GLY A 391 -13.59 -15.69 6.04
CA GLY A 391 -13.89 -15.29 7.42
C GLY A 391 -14.68 -16.36 8.16
N GLN A 392 -15.67 -17.00 7.51
CA GLN A 392 -16.43 -18.12 8.08
C GLN A 392 -15.53 -19.35 8.33
N ILE A 393 -14.65 -19.67 7.39
CA ILE A 393 -13.71 -20.79 7.54
C ILE A 393 -12.78 -20.56 8.73
N TRP A 394 -12.21 -19.35 8.86
CA TRP A 394 -11.33 -19.03 10.00
C TRP A 394 -12.08 -18.91 11.31
N ALA A 395 -13.30 -18.36 11.32
CA ALA A 395 -14.15 -18.37 12.51
C ALA A 395 -14.45 -19.79 12.97
N SER A 396 -14.71 -20.71 12.03
CA SER A 396 -14.91 -22.13 12.35
C SER A 396 -13.62 -22.82 12.81
N LEU A 397 -12.46 -22.51 12.20
CA LEU A 397 -11.16 -23.04 12.66
C LEU A 397 -10.83 -22.67 14.11
N MET A 398 -11.20 -21.47 14.54
CA MET A 398 -11.02 -21.00 15.90
C MET A 398 -12.14 -21.48 16.83
N GLY A 399 -13.38 -21.59 16.29
CA GLY A 399 -14.57 -21.90 17.07
C GLY A 399 -14.79 -23.39 17.32
N GLN A 400 -14.43 -24.24 16.37
CA GLN A 400 -14.68 -25.66 16.48
C GLN A 400 -13.73 -26.29 17.50
N ASN A 401 -14.26 -26.75 18.61
CA ASN A 401 -13.49 -27.45 19.65
C ASN A 401 -13.06 -28.86 19.21
N PRO A 402 -12.08 -29.49 19.86
CA PRO A 402 -11.52 -30.76 19.41
C PRO A 402 -12.43 -32.00 19.60
N ILE A 403 -13.49 -31.90 20.39
CA ILE A 403 -14.30 -33.07 20.84
C ILE A 403 -15.77 -33.02 20.42
N SER A 404 -16.23 -31.95 19.75
CA SER A 404 -17.65 -31.83 19.38
C SER A 404 -18.04 -32.74 18.23
N ILE A 405 -17.25 -32.77 17.19
CA ILE A 405 -17.51 -33.54 15.96
C ILE A 405 -16.20 -34.08 15.35
N PRO A 406 -16.23 -35.22 14.68
CA PRO A 406 -15.12 -35.73 13.89
C PRO A 406 -15.01 -34.95 12.55
N ILE A 407 -13.98 -35.20 11.75
CA ILE A 407 -13.88 -34.70 10.38
C ILE A 407 -14.97 -35.30 9.50
N MET A 408 -15.18 -36.60 9.66
CA MET A 408 -16.18 -37.44 9.03
C MET A 408 -16.48 -38.61 9.97
N TYR A 409 -17.71 -39.03 10.04
CA TYR A 409 -18.10 -40.22 10.82
C TYR A 409 -17.58 -41.50 10.13
N SER A 410 -17.45 -42.59 10.90
CA SER A 410 -16.92 -43.87 10.41
C SER A 410 -17.77 -44.49 9.29
N ASN A 411 -19.05 -44.18 9.22
CA ASN A 411 -19.99 -44.59 8.18
C ASN A 411 -19.96 -43.67 6.93
N GLY A 412 -19.10 -42.64 6.89
CA GLY A 412 -19.01 -41.70 5.80
C GLY A 412 -19.98 -40.49 5.89
N TYR A 413 -20.76 -40.37 6.97
CA TYR A 413 -21.63 -39.20 7.13
C TYR A 413 -20.84 -37.95 7.48
N VAL A 414 -21.26 -36.82 6.90
CA VAL A 414 -20.68 -35.52 7.17
C VAL A 414 -21.25 -34.95 8.47
N PRO A 415 -20.40 -34.55 9.44
CA PRO A 415 -20.88 -34.10 10.74
C PRO A 415 -21.45 -32.70 10.71
N ALA A 416 -22.51 -32.45 11.49
CA ALA A 416 -23.01 -31.11 11.80
C ALA A 416 -22.70 -30.75 13.25
N TYR A 417 -22.34 -29.49 13.48
CA TYR A 417 -22.19 -28.96 14.84
C TYR A 417 -23.55 -28.45 15.38
N GLY A 418 -23.89 -28.84 16.60
CA GLY A 418 -25.11 -28.36 17.25
C GLY A 418 -26.42 -28.80 16.57
N GLY A 419 -27.42 -27.94 16.64
CA GLY A 419 -28.76 -28.19 16.06
C GLY A 419 -29.01 -27.49 14.71
N GLY A 420 -28.01 -26.81 14.14
CA GLY A 420 -28.14 -26.00 12.91
C GLY A 420 -27.10 -26.29 11.84
N ALA A 421 -27.09 -25.49 10.82
CA ALA A 421 -26.20 -25.61 9.65
C ALA A 421 -24.74 -25.19 9.92
N GLN A 422 -24.30 -25.07 11.16
CA GLN A 422 -22.90 -24.81 11.46
C GLN A 422 -22.08 -26.04 11.10
N SER A 423 -21.05 -25.82 10.29
CA SER A 423 -20.23 -26.90 9.75
C SER A 423 -18.80 -26.79 10.23
N SER A 424 -18.10 -27.92 10.20
CA SER A 424 -16.69 -27.96 10.49
C SER A 424 -15.89 -27.11 9.49
N PRO A 425 -14.69 -26.60 9.87
CA PRO A 425 -13.85 -25.87 8.94
C PRO A 425 -13.46 -26.69 7.71
N TRP A 426 -13.38 -28.02 7.84
CA TRP A 426 -13.16 -28.95 6.73
C TRP A 426 -14.29 -28.88 5.70
N VAL A 427 -15.55 -28.98 6.13
CA VAL A 427 -16.71 -28.91 5.25
C VAL A 427 -16.78 -27.54 4.56
N LEU A 428 -16.62 -26.46 5.32
CA LEU A 428 -16.64 -25.09 4.76
C LEU A 428 -15.58 -24.87 3.70
N ALA A 429 -14.38 -25.42 3.88
CA ALA A 429 -13.28 -25.22 2.95
C ALA A 429 -13.28 -26.18 1.77
N THR A 430 -13.90 -27.38 1.89
CA THR A 430 -13.74 -28.42 0.88
C THR A 430 -15.04 -28.87 0.21
N GLN A 431 -16.21 -28.74 0.88
CA GLN A 431 -17.46 -29.37 0.41
C GLN A 431 -18.58 -28.38 0.07
N THR A 432 -18.35 -27.08 0.21
CA THR A 432 -19.37 -26.05 -0.06
C THR A 432 -19.34 -25.48 -1.48
N GLY A 433 -18.59 -26.11 -2.39
CA GLY A 433 -18.41 -25.60 -3.74
C GLY A 433 -17.20 -24.67 -3.86
N TYR A 434 -17.23 -23.72 -4.79
CA TYR A 434 -16.10 -22.84 -5.06
C TYR A 434 -16.53 -21.47 -5.62
N ILE A 435 -15.64 -20.51 -5.47
CA ILE A 435 -15.76 -19.16 -6.01
C ILE A 435 -14.66 -18.95 -7.03
N GLU A 436 -15.00 -18.48 -8.22
CA GLU A 436 -14.06 -17.96 -9.19
C GLU A 436 -14.31 -16.46 -9.39
N ASN A 437 -13.27 -15.68 -9.15
CA ASN A 437 -13.30 -14.25 -9.42
C ASN A 437 -12.28 -13.91 -10.52
N TRP A 438 -12.76 -13.30 -11.62
CA TRP A 438 -11.95 -12.84 -12.72
C TRP A 438 -11.96 -11.32 -12.77
N LYS A 439 -10.77 -10.73 -12.63
CA LYS A 439 -10.58 -9.28 -12.77
C LYS A 439 -9.76 -8.98 -13.99
N ASN A 440 -10.16 -7.99 -14.74
CA ASN A 440 -9.47 -7.56 -15.95
C ASN A 440 -9.37 -6.04 -15.98
N SER A 441 -8.14 -5.52 -16.09
CA SER A 441 -7.88 -4.12 -16.32
C SER A 441 -7.16 -3.91 -17.64
N ILE A 442 -7.60 -2.92 -18.41
CA ILE A 442 -6.94 -2.44 -19.62
C ILE A 442 -6.71 -0.94 -19.48
N GLN A 443 -5.48 -0.53 -19.63
CA GLN A 443 -5.03 0.84 -19.44
C GLN A 443 -4.36 1.31 -20.72
N THR A 444 -4.88 2.39 -21.30
CA THR A 444 -4.36 2.96 -22.54
C THR A 444 -4.02 4.43 -22.32
N ASN A 445 -2.87 4.86 -22.80
CA ASN A 445 -2.46 6.25 -22.74
C ASN A 445 -1.71 6.70 -24.00
N ILE A 446 -1.96 7.94 -24.37
CA ILE A 446 -1.28 8.63 -25.47
C ILE A 446 -0.75 9.94 -24.90
N THR A 447 0.53 10.22 -25.16
CA THR A 447 1.17 11.50 -24.81
C THR A 447 1.77 12.11 -26.05
N LEU A 448 1.43 13.37 -26.32
CA LEU A 448 2.03 14.21 -27.38
C LEU A 448 2.95 15.22 -26.70
N GLU A 449 4.21 15.22 -27.08
CA GLU A 449 5.18 16.24 -26.66
C GLU A 449 5.61 17.03 -27.87
N GLN A 450 5.43 18.36 -27.79
CA GLN A 450 5.84 19.30 -28.83
C GLN A 450 6.85 20.31 -28.27
N ASP A 451 8.06 20.27 -28.79
CA ASP A 451 9.08 21.26 -28.47
C ASP A 451 8.89 22.51 -29.39
N PHE A 452 8.61 23.67 -28.75
CA PHE A 452 8.40 24.96 -29.43
C PHE A 452 9.68 25.81 -29.46
N LYS A 453 10.85 25.18 -29.54
CA LYS A 453 12.13 25.87 -29.62
C LYS A 453 12.22 26.88 -30.81
N PHE A 454 11.36 26.70 -31.82
CA PHE A 454 11.23 27.62 -32.93
C PHE A 454 10.51 28.94 -32.53
N ILE A 455 9.73 28.98 -31.42
CA ILE A 455 9.15 30.17 -30.83
C ILE A 455 10.13 30.75 -29.82
N THR A 456 10.51 29.96 -28.82
CA THR A 456 11.52 30.32 -27.82
C THR A 456 12.17 29.05 -27.23
N PRO A 457 13.50 29.03 -27.05
CA PRO A 457 14.18 27.90 -26.43
C PRO A 457 13.62 27.61 -25.04
N GLY A 458 13.34 26.31 -24.77
CA GLY A 458 12.85 25.85 -23.49
C GLY A 458 11.32 25.82 -23.36
N LEU A 459 10.56 26.23 -24.37
CA LEU A 459 9.10 26.13 -24.37
C LEU A 459 8.67 24.78 -24.96
N LYS A 460 7.84 24.04 -24.20
CA LYS A 460 7.35 22.73 -24.58
C LYS A 460 5.87 22.57 -24.21
N PHE A 461 5.11 21.94 -25.05
CA PHE A 461 3.74 21.50 -24.78
C PHE A 461 3.69 19.99 -24.58
N ILE A 462 2.90 19.53 -23.60
CA ILE A 462 2.63 18.12 -23.36
C ILE A 462 1.12 17.94 -23.24
N GLY A 463 0.56 17.12 -24.12
CA GLY A 463 -0.84 16.70 -24.07
C GLY A 463 -0.92 15.21 -23.71
N ARG A 464 -1.78 14.83 -22.75
CA ARG A 464 -2.00 13.44 -22.35
C ARG A 464 -3.47 13.08 -22.44
N PHE A 465 -3.74 11.90 -22.97
CA PHE A 465 -5.07 11.29 -22.96
C PHE A 465 -4.94 9.87 -22.44
N GLY A 466 -5.83 9.47 -21.54
CA GLY A 466 -5.93 8.13 -21.00
C GLY A 466 -7.34 7.58 -21.04
N TYR A 467 -7.45 6.29 -21.31
CA TYR A 467 -8.70 5.54 -21.27
C TYR A 467 -8.44 4.20 -20.60
N ASP A 468 -9.05 4.00 -19.44
CA ASP A 468 -8.87 2.80 -18.64
C ASP A 468 -10.23 2.11 -18.44
N THR A 469 -10.23 0.78 -18.49
CA THR A 469 -11.40 -0.05 -18.18
C THR A 469 -11.02 -1.07 -17.12
N TYR A 470 -11.93 -1.33 -16.22
CA TYR A 470 -11.85 -2.36 -15.22
C TYR A 470 -13.14 -3.17 -15.20
N ASN A 471 -13.02 -4.50 -15.13
CA ASN A 471 -14.14 -5.42 -14.99
C ASN A 471 -13.79 -6.49 -13.94
N ASP A 472 -14.77 -6.79 -13.10
CA ASP A 472 -14.71 -7.80 -12.04
C ASP A 472 -15.91 -8.72 -12.18
N ASN A 473 -15.66 -10.00 -12.48
CA ASN A 473 -16.71 -11.02 -12.68
C ASN A 473 -16.59 -12.06 -11.59
N TYR A 474 -17.54 -12.06 -10.69
CA TYR A 474 -17.64 -12.94 -9.56
C TYR A 474 -18.64 -14.05 -9.85
N ASN A 475 -18.19 -15.31 -9.79
CA ASN A 475 -19.02 -16.48 -9.96
C ASN A 475 -18.84 -17.38 -8.73
N ARG A 476 -19.91 -17.58 -8.00
CA ARG A 476 -19.98 -18.46 -6.83
C ARG A 476 -20.84 -19.66 -7.15
N ARG A 477 -20.29 -20.87 -7.07
CA ARG A 477 -21.01 -22.13 -7.21
C ARG A 477 -21.07 -22.80 -5.86
N VAL A 478 -22.22 -22.78 -5.27
CA VAL A 478 -22.46 -23.21 -3.88
C VAL A 478 -23.26 -24.47 -3.85
N LYS A 479 -22.85 -25.39 -3.00
CA LYS A 479 -23.62 -26.57 -2.59
C LYS A 479 -23.43 -26.79 -1.10
N TRP A 480 -24.28 -27.58 -0.50
CA TRP A 480 -24.11 -28.04 0.88
C TRP A 480 -24.29 -29.55 0.93
N PRO A 481 -23.38 -30.28 1.60
CA PRO A 481 -23.57 -31.72 1.80
C PRO A 481 -24.69 -31.99 2.79
N GLU A 482 -25.30 -33.16 2.70
CA GLU A 482 -26.16 -33.68 3.75
C GLU A 482 -25.36 -33.82 5.04
N GLN A 483 -25.92 -33.37 6.19
CA GLN A 483 -25.20 -33.33 7.46
C GLN A 483 -25.94 -34.07 8.55
N TRP A 484 -25.16 -34.74 9.37
CA TRP A 484 -25.66 -35.63 10.40
C TRP A 484 -25.04 -35.32 11.75
N ARG A 485 -25.76 -35.67 12.81
CA ARG A 485 -25.27 -35.63 14.16
C ARG A 485 -25.38 -37.01 14.78
N ALA A 486 -24.30 -37.53 15.37
CA ALA A 486 -24.30 -38.71 16.19
C ALA A 486 -25.03 -38.43 17.51
N GLU A 487 -26.06 -39.19 17.82
CA GLU A 487 -26.69 -39.14 19.14
C GLU A 487 -25.85 -40.01 20.09
N LYS A 488 -25.74 -39.63 21.36
CA LYS A 488 -25.03 -40.43 22.37
C LYS A 488 -25.81 -41.69 22.75
N LEU A 489 -26.31 -42.39 21.73
CA LEU A 489 -27.14 -43.61 21.85
C LEU A 489 -26.61 -44.64 20.84
N ARG A 490 -26.75 -45.93 21.24
CA ARG A 490 -26.54 -47.06 20.35
C ARG A 490 -27.83 -47.84 20.21
N ASP A 491 -28.03 -48.40 19.00
CA ASP A 491 -29.14 -49.27 18.69
C ASP A 491 -28.95 -50.68 19.34
N SER A 492 -29.89 -51.56 19.14
CA SER A 492 -29.83 -52.95 19.63
C SER A 492 -28.65 -53.76 19.09
N ASP A 493 -28.09 -53.34 17.94
CA ASP A 493 -26.97 -53.98 17.27
C ASP A 493 -25.61 -53.35 17.64
N GLY A 494 -25.64 -52.35 18.52
CA GLY A 494 -24.45 -51.64 19.01
C GLY A 494 -23.96 -50.50 18.13
N ASN A 495 -24.69 -50.15 17.03
CA ASN A 495 -24.33 -49.07 16.15
C ASN A 495 -24.72 -47.70 16.71
N VAL A 496 -23.94 -46.69 16.42
CA VAL A 496 -24.27 -45.28 16.78
C VAL A 496 -25.52 -44.85 16.04
N VAL A 497 -26.44 -44.23 16.74
CA VAL A 497 -27.66 -43.66 16.16
C VAL A 497 -27.34 -42.25 15.59
N PHE A 498 -27.69 -42.04 14.34
CA PHE A 498 -27.49 -40.77 13.67
C PHE A 498 -28.80 -40.07 13.38
N ARG A 499 -28.81 -38.76 13.57
CA ARG A 499 -29.93 -37.90 13.18
C ARG A 499 -29.49 -36.93 12.10
N ARG A 500 -30.25 -36.87 11.01
CA ARG A 500 -30.03 -35.89 9.93
C ARG A 500 -30.37 -34.49 10.43
N ILE A 501 -29.45 -33.55 10.24
CA ILE A 501 -29.57 -32.15 10.67
C ILE A 501 -29.85 -31.24 9.50
N ALA A 502 -29.21 -31.48 8.36
CA ALA A 502 -29.41 -30.72 7.14
C ALA A 502 -29.51 -31.64 5.92
N GLU A 503 -30.35 -31.26 4.98
CA GLU A 503 -30.46 -31.95 3.70
C GLU A 503 -29.40 -31.44 2.73
N GLU A 504 -29.07 -32.27 1.73
CA GLU A 504 -28.17 -31.88 0.67
C GLU A 504 -28.80 -30.73 -0.15
N SER A 505 -28.02 -29.68 -0.38
CA SER A 505 -28.35 -28.63 -1.36
C SER A 505 -27.52 -28.84 -2.60
N LEU A 506 -28.18 -29.06 -3.73
CA LEU A 506 -27.50 -29.22 -5.01
C LEU A 506 -26.78 -27.92 -5.41
N MET A 507 -25.73 -28.08 -6.20
CA MET A 507 -24.93 -26.94 -6.66
C MET A 507 -25.79 -25.94 -7.46
N HIS A 508 -25.81 -24.70 -7.01
CA HIS A 508 -26.40 -23.58 -7.74
C HIS A 508 -25.36 -22.47 -7.94
N GLN A 509 -25.62 -21.57 -8.89
CA GLN A 509 -24.71 -20.49 -9.24
C GLN A 509 -25.29 -19.13 -8.86
N GLU A 510 -24.48 -18.35 -8.21
CA GLU A 510 -24.67 -16.91 -8.00
C GLU A 510 -23.59 -16.16 -8.78
N SER A 511 -23.94 -15.09 -9.47
CA SER A 511 -22.94 -14.29 -10.21
C SER A 511 -23.22 -12.81 -10.08
N SER A 512 -22.15 -12.03 -10.06
CA SER A 512 -22.22 -10.58 -10.14
C SER A 512 -21.10 -10.04 -11.02
N ALA A 513 -21.34 -8.91 -11.66
CA ALA A 513 -20.35 -8.22 -12.48
C ALA A 513 -20.28 -6.76 -12.06
N ASN A 514 -19.05 -6.30 -11.79
CA ASN A 514 -18.77 -4.91 -11.50
C ASN A 514 -17.78 -4.37 -12.52
N GLY A 515 -17.81 -3.07 -12.78
CA GLY A 515 -16.91 -2.47 -13.72
C GLY A 515 -16.80 -0.96 -13.59
N SER A 516 -15.77 -0.41 -14.21
CA SER A 516 -15.63 1.04 -14.32
C SER A 516 -14.89 1.44 -15.60
N ARG A 517 -15.14 2.66 -16.05
CA ARG A 517 -14.43 3.31 -17.16
C ARG A 517 -13.93 4.66 -16.70
N LYS A 518 -12.64 4.94 -16.96
CA LYS A 518 -12.02 6.20 -16.60
C LYS A 518 -11.42 6.87 -17.82
N GLU A 519 -11.78 8.12 -18.04
CA GLU A 519 -11.22 8.97 -19.08
C GLU A 519 -10.43 10.09 -18.43
N PHE A 520 -9.27 10.41 -18.98
CA PHE A 520 -8.40 11.44 -18.47
C PHE A 520 -7.83 12.28 -19.62
N LEU A 521 -7.86 13.60 -19.47
CA LEU A 521 -7.27 14.55 -20.39
C LEU A 521 -6.43 15.57 -19.63
N GLU A 522 -5.23 15.80 -20.09
CA GLU A 522 -4.30 16.78 -19.52
C GLU A 522 -3.57 17.57 -20.62
N ALA A 523 -3.39 18.86 -20.40
CA ALA A 523 -2.60 19.75 -21.24
C ALA A 523 -1.65 20.57 -20.35
N GLU A 524 -0.36 20.50 -20.65
CA GLU A 524 0.68 21.20 -19.91
C GLU A 524 1.51 22.09 -20.84
N LEU A 525 1.82 23.30 -20.38
CA LEU A 525 2.77 24.19 -21.01
C LEU A 525 3.97 24.36 -20.08
N HIS A 526 5.13 23.95 -20.55
CA HIS A 526 6.39 24.00 -19.83
C HIS A 526 7.30 25.06 -20.42
N TYR A 527 7.96 25.84 -19.59
CA TYR A 527 9.05 26.72 -19.96
C TYR A 527 10.22 26.52 -19.00
N GLU A 528 11.41 26.25 -19.53
CA GLU A 528 12.62 26.13 -18.73
C GLU A 528 13.80 26.76 -19.46
N ARG A 529 14.47 27.72 -18.79
CA ARG A 529 15.62 28.39 -19.36
C ARG A 529 16.62 28.86 -18.31
N ALA A 530 17.90 28.74 -18.65
CA ALA A 530 19.01 29.34 -17.90
C ALA A 530 19.46 30.65 -18.54
N PHE A 531 19.62 31.70 -17.74
CA PHE A 531 20.15 33.03 -18.10
C PHE A 531 21.41 33.31 -17.26
N GLY A 532 22.55 32.81 -17.71
CA GLY A 532 23.78 32.84 -16.93
C GLY A 532 23.62 32.01 -15.63
N ASP A 533 23.77 32.66 -14.49
CA ASP A 533 23.64 32.06 -13.16
C ASP A 533 22.18 31.87 -12.71
N HIS A 534 21.22 32.44 -13.44
CA HIS A 534 19.79 32.41 -13.13
C HIS A 534 19.09 31.29 -13.88
N ARG A 535 18.28 30.54 -13.21
CA ARG A 535 17.43 29.46 -13.77
C ARG A 535 15.98 29.76 -13.48
N VAL A 536 15.15 29.75 -14.49
CA VAL A 536 13.71 29.99 -14.40
C VAL A 536 13.01 28.81 -15.05
N SER A 537 12.05 28.25 -14.36
CA SER A 537 11.11 27.32 -14.97
C SER A 537 9.67 27.60 -14.53
N GLY A 538 8.74 27.28 -15.41
CA GLY A 538 7.32 27.43 -15.17
C GLY A 538 6.54 26.30 -15.83
N VAL A 539 5.48 25.86 -15.18
CA VAL A 539 4.53 24.89 -15.71
C VAL A 539 3.12 25.41 -15.47
N LEU A 540 2.30 25.39 -16.49
CA LEU A 540 0.86 25.59 -16.39
C LEU A 540 0.18 24.34 -16.90
N LYS A 541 -0.70 23.76 -16.08
CA LYS A 541 -1.34 22.48 -16.29
C LYS A 541 -2.85 22.61 -16.17
N TYR A 542 -3.57 22.14 -17.17
CA TYR A 542 -5.01 21.89 -17.11
C TYR A 542 -5.25 20.38 -17.13
N SER A 543 -6.14 19.89 -16.27
CA SER A 543 -6.53 18.49 -16.24
C SER A 543 -8.03 18.33 -16.02
N GLN A 544 -8.59 17.28 -16.61
CA GLN A 544 -9.94 16.82 -16.36
C GLN A 544 -9.99 15.29 -16.39
N ASP A 545 -10.84 14.72 -15.57
CA ASP A 545 -11.12 13.29 -15.59
C ASP A 545 -12.59 12.99 -15.36
N LYS A 546 -12.99 11.84 -15.86
CA LYS A 546 -14.32 11.30 -15.72
C LYS A 546 -14.22 9.82 -15.37
N ASN A 547 -14.94 9.40 -14.35
CA ASN A 547 -15.06 8.00 -13.95
C ASN A 547 -16.53 7.57 -13.93
N ILE A 548 -16.83 6.48 -14.63
CA ILE A 548 -18.17 5.88 -14.72
C ILE A 548 -18.09 4.53 -14.03
N ASP A 549 -18.95 4.31 -13.05
CA ASP A 549 -19.22 2.99 -12.51
C ASP A 549 -20.24 2.30 -13.40
N THR A 550 -19.91 1.11 -13.90
CA THR A 550 -20.78 0.32 -14.81
C THR A 550 -21.40 -0.88 -14.11
N SER A 551 -21.30 -0.94 -12.78
CA SER A 551 -21.95 -1.98 -11.96
C SER A 551 -23.47 -1.82 -11.98
N ASP A 552 -24.17 -2.88 -11.61
CA ASP A 552 -25.60 -2.80 -11.35
C ASP A 552 -25.86 -2.03 -10.06
N HIS A 553 -26.55 -0.91 -10.15
CA HIS A 553 -26.88 -0.04 -9.02
C HIS A 553 -28.36 -0.15 -8.61
N GLY A 554 -29.12 -1.05 -9.24
CA GLY A 554 -30.56 -1.15 -9.04
C GLY A 554 -31.26 0.19 -9.30
N ASP A 555 -32.03 0.66 -8.35
CA ASP A 555 -32.78 1.92 -8.44
C ASP A 555 -31.97 3.17 -8.07
N ASP A 556 -30.69 3.03 -7.69
CA ASP A 556 -29.87 4.16 -7.22
C ASP A 556 -29.27 4.95 -8.39
N ILE A 557 -30.02 5.92 -8.88
CA ILE A 557 -29.61 6.81 -9.97
C ILE A 557 -28.31 7.57 -9.63
N ILE A 558 -28.08 7.91 -8.37
CA ILE A 558 -26.93 8.72 -7.96
C ILE A 558 -25.62 7.96 -8.12
N LYS A 559 -25.62 6.66 -7.85
CA LYS A 559 -24.45 5.82 -8.08
C LYS A 559 -24.09 5.72 -9.55
N GLY A 560 -25.07 5.72 -10.45
CA GLY A 560 -24.89 5.68 -11.90
C GLY A 560 -24.39 6.99 -12.53
N ILE A 561 -24.43 8.13 -11.80
CA ILE A 561 -23.91 9.40 -12.32
C ILE A 561 -22.38 9.36 -12.39
N GLU A 562 -21.82 9.86 -13.49
CA GLU A 562 -20.36 9.96 -13.69
C GLU A 562 -19.72 10.86 -12.63
N ARG A 563 -18.54 10.47 -12.15
CA ARG A 563 -17.69 11.33 -11.29
C ARG A 563 -16.77 12.16 -12.17
N ARG A 564 -16.76 13.47 -11.96
CA ARG A 564 -15.99 14.40 -12.79
C ARG A 564 -15.15 15.33 -11.92
N HIS A 565 -13.92 15.54 -12.34
CA HIS A 565 -13.02 16.53 -11.74
C HIS A 565 -12.38 17.37 -12.85
N GLN A 566 -12.09 18.61 -12.52
CA GLN A 566 -11.28 19.47 -13.37
C GLN A 566 -10.37 20.34 -12.51
N GLY A 567 -9.22 20.72 -13.05
CA GLY A 567 -8.26 21.52 -12.32
C GLY A 567 -7.34 22.31 -13.21
N LEU A 568 -6.98 23.49 -12.75
CA LEU A 568 -5.87 24.28 -13.28
C LEU A 568 -4.80 24.33 -12.20
N ALA A 569 -3.56 24.01 -12.55
CA ALA A 569 -2.45 24.09 -11.62
C ALA A 569 -1.26 24.79 -12.27
N GLY A 570 -0.45 25.44 -11.48
CA GLY A 570 0.75 26.11 -11.95
C GLY A 570 1.89 25.97 -10.97
N ARG A 571 3.09 25.99 -11.52
CA ARG A 571 4.35 26.04 -10.78
C ARG A 571 5.27 27.07 -11.43
N PHE A 572 5.93 27.84 -10.60
CA PHE A 572 7.01 28.73 -10.99
C PHE A 572 8.21 28.46 -10.08
N THR A 573 9.38 28.21 -10.69
CA THR A 573 10.64 27.97 -9.98
C THR A 573 11.70 28.96 -10.40
N TYR A 574 12.46 29.43 -9.42
CA TYR A 574 13.62 30.29 -9.64
C TYR A 574 14.82 29.75 -8.86
N GLY A 575 15.97 29.67 -9.49
CA GLY A 575 17.24 29.27 -8.88
C GLY A 575 18.37 30.21 -9.24
N TRP A 576 19.25 30.54 -8.27
CA TRP A 576 20.42 31.35 -8.45
C TRP A 576 21.68 30.61 -8.00
N LYS A 577 22.62 30.44 -8.94
CA LYS A 577 23.95 29.82 -8.71
C LYS A 577 23.90 28.44 -8.00
N TYR A 578 22.81 27.70 -8.12
CA TYR A 578 22.56 26.48 -7.32
C TYR A 578 22.62 26.68 -5.78
N ARG A 579 22.56 27.94 -5.30
CA ARG A 579 22.59 28.29 -3.87
C ARG A 579 21.21 28.51 -3.31
N TYR A 580 20.41 29.35 -3.97
CA TYR A 580 19.08 29.73 -3.51
C TYR A 580 18.03 29.29 -4.51
N PHE A 581 16.95 28.72 -3.99
CA PHE A 581 15.83 28.25 -4.78
C PHE A 581 14.52 28.75 -4.18
N LEU A 582 13.59 29.14 -5.03
CA LEU A 582 12.26 29.59 -4.71
C LEU A 582 11.28 28.84 -5.59
N ASP A 583 10.23 28.28 -5.02
CA ASP A 583 9.10 27.68 -5.74
C ASP A 583 7.80 28.34 -5.28
N PHE A 584 6.97 28.65 -6.23
CA PHE A 584 5.56 29.01 -6.04
C PHE A 584 4.70 28.03 -6.81
N ASN A 585 3.76 27.42 -6.13
CA ASN A 585 2.81 26.47 -6.72
C ASN A 585 1.38 26.89 -6.38
N PHE A 586 0.44 26.58 -7.25
CA PHE A 586 -0.97 26.71 -6.95
C PHE A 586 -1.77 25.62 -7.64
N GLY A 587 -2.88 25.23 -7.00
CA GLY A 587 -3.94 24.41 -7.57
C GLY A 587 -5.28 25.16 -7.48
N TYR A 588 -6.04 25.17 -8.56
CA TYR A 588 -7.43 25.65 -8.61
C TYR A 588 -8.30 24.53 -9.13
N ASN A 589 -9.04 23.89 -8.23
CA ASN A 589 -9.73 22.62 -8.51
C ASN A 589 -11.22 22.75 -8.29
N GLY A 590 -11.98 22.08 -9.17
CA GLY A 590 -13.43 21.97 -9.08
C GLY A 590 -13.86 20.56 -8.73
N SER A 591 -14.81 20.44 -7.82
CA SER A 591 -15.44 19.18 -7.42
C SER A 591 -16.96 19.27 -7.56
N GLU A 592 -17.56 18.23 -8.09
CA GLU A 592 -19.02 18.11 -8.20
C GLU A 592 -19.70 17.77 -6.86
N ASN A 593 -18.94 17.36 -5.84
CA ASN A 593 -19.47 17.05 -4.51
C ASN A 593 -20.01 18.27 -3.76
N PHE A 594 -19.72 19.48 -4.22
CA PHE A 594 -20.14 20.71 -3.57
C PHE A 594 -21.23 21.45 -4.33
N ALA A 595 -22.14 22.10 -3.60
CA ALA A 595 -23.17 22.95 -4.16
C ALA A 595 -22.57 24.12 -4.95
N LYS A 596 -23.37 24.68 -5.85
CA LYS A 596 -22.95 25.85 -6.65
C LYS A 596 -22.48 26.99 -5.74
N GLY A 597 -21.29 27.50 -6.02
CA GLY A 597 -20.61 28.53 -5.21
C GLY A 597 -19.52 28.01 -4.29
N HIS A 598 -19.52 26.70 -3.97
CA HIS A 598 -18.49 26.03 -3.16
C HIS A 598 -17.64 25.06 -3.96
N GLN A 599 -17.94 24.87 -5.25
CA GLN A 599 -17.34 23.85 -6.12
C GLN A 599 -15.83 24.05 -6.34
N PHE A 600 -15.34 25.28 -6.39
CA PHE A 600 -13.95 25.58 -6.70
C PHE A 600 -13.16 26.05 -5.49
N GLY A 601 -11.97 25.47 -5.31
CA GLY A 601 -11.02 25.83 -4.27
C GLY A 601 -9.67 26.24 -4.84
N PHE A 602 -9.03 27.26 -4.21
CA PHE A 602 -7.70 27.73 -4.55
C PHE A 602 -6.71 27.39 -3.44
N PHE A 603 -5.62 26.69 -3.82
CA PHE A 603 -4.66 26.10 -2.89
C PHE A 603 -3.23 26.50 -3.24
N PRO A 604 -2.70 27.57 -2.65
CA PRO A 604 -1.32 28.03 -2.88
C PRO A 604 -0.32 27.28 -2.01
N ALA A 605 0.90 27.13 -2.52
CA ALA A 605 2.04 26.59 -1.79
C ALA A 605 3.34 27.31 -2.20
N TYR A 606 4.23 27.48 -1.23
CA TYR A 606 5.50 28.19 -1.37
C TYR A 606 6.60 27.33 -0.79
N SER A 607 7.77 27.33 -1.40
CA SER A 607 8.95 26.72 -0.79
C SER A 607 10.23 27.48 -1.13
N VAL A 608 11.18 27.38 -0.20
CA VAL A 608 12.49 27.99 -0.33
C VAL A 608 13.55 26.95 0.04
N ALA A 609 14.70 27.01 -0.63
CA ALA A 609 15.83 26.20 -0.24
C ALA A 609 17.15 26.97 -0.37
N TRP A 610 18.06 26.66 0.54
CA TRP A 610 19.42 27.20 0.58
C TRP A 610 20.45 26.07 0.60
N ASN A 611 21.20 25.93 -0.46
CA ASN A 611 22.31 24.98 -0.52
C ASN A 611 23.58 25.65 0.01
N ILE A 612 23.83 25.47 1.29
CA ILE A 612 24.95 26.06 2.04
C ILE A 612 26.30 25.56 1.48
N ALA A 613 26.36 24.33 1.00
CA ALA A 613 27.59 23.75 0.43
C ALA A 613 28.10 24.55 -0.79
N GLU A 614 27.23 25.26 -1.52
CA GLU A 614 27.58 26.09 -2.67
C GLU A 614 28.12 27.47 -2.29
N GLU A 615 28.11 27.85 -1.01
CA GLU A 615 28.69 29.09 -0.56
C GLU A 615 30.22 29.07 -0.65
N SER A 616 30.80 30.18 -1.09
CA SER A 616 32.24 30.25 -1.39
C SER A 616 33.11 29.96 -0.19
N PHE A 617 32.68 30.38 1.01
CA PHE A 617 33.38 30.09 2.26
C PHE A 617 33.29 28.63 2.68
N VAL A 618 32.17 27.95 2.40
CA VAL A 618 31.98 26.53 2.69
C VAL A 618 32.81 25.68 1.75
N LYS A 619 32.74 25.93 0.44
CA LYS A 619 33.56 25.24 -0.57
C LYS A 619 35.06 25.33 -0.28
N LYS A 620 35.51 26.47 0.23
CA LYS A 620 36.93 26.68 0.55
C LYS A 620 37.36 25.96 1.84
N ASN A 621 36.52 25.97 2.87
CA ASN A 621 36.89 25.48 4.21
C ASN A 621 36.41 24.05 4.48
N LEU A 622 35.35 23.58 3.83
CA LEU A 622 34.72 22.27 4.03
C LEU A 622 34.49 21.54 2.69
N PRO A 623 35.55 21.22 1.94
CA PRO A 623 35.46 20.64 0.59
C PRO A 623 34.84 19.23 0.59
N TRP A 624 34.73 18.58 1.74
CA TRP A 624 34.09 17.28 1.90
C TRP A 624 32.55 17.36 1.93
N MET A 625 31.97 18.56 2.01
CA MET A 625 30.53 18.82 2.00
C MET A 625 30.07 19.05 0.54
N ASN A 626 29.62 18.01 -0.14
CA ASN A 626 29.18 18.06 -1.52
C ASN A 626 27.81 18.74 -1.68
N MET A 627 26.88 18.47 -0.76
CA MET A 627 25.58 19.10 -0.64
C MET A 627 25.19 19.24 0.82
N PHE A 628 24.68 20.39 1.19
CA PHE A 628 24.04 20.64 2.47
C PHE A 628 22.96 21.69 2.26
N LYS A 629 21.73 21.19 2.01
CA LYS A 629 20.61 22.01 1.56
C LYS A 629 19.50 22.02 2.61
N LEU A 630 19.26 23.18 3.17
CA LEU A 630 18.10 23.44 4.03
C LEU A 630 16.88 23.81 3.16
N ARG A 631 15.71 23.25 3.51
CA ARG A 631 14.45 23.47 2.83
C ARG A 631 13.37 23.86 3.82
N TYR A 632 12.48 24.73 3.37
CA TYR A 632 11.23 25.03 4.07
C TYR A 632 10.10 25.15 3.04
N SER A 633 8.99 24.47 3.31
CA SER A 633 7.77 24.62 2.54
C SER A 633 6.57 24.92 3.41
N TYR A 634 5.66 25.72 2.85
CA TYR A 634 4.36 26.04 3.40
C TYR A 634 3.32 25.96 2.30
N GLY A 635 2.17 25.39 2.57
CA GLY A 635 1.09 25.41 1.61
C GLY A 635 -0.21 24.86 2.13
N LYS A 636 -1.27 25.13 1.36
CA LYS A 636 -2.61 24.61 1.58
C LYS A 636 -2.95 23.61 0.49
N VAL A 637 -3.60 22.51 0.86
CA VAL A 637 -4.12 21.50 -0.07
C VAL A 637 -5.55 21.20 0.34
N GLY A 638 -6.48 21.20 -0.62
CA GLY A 638 -7.86 20.81 -0.40
C GLY A 638 -8.05 19.30 -0.54
N ASN A 639 -9.07 18.77 0.09
CA ASN A 639 -9.56 17.40 -0.09
C ASN A 639 -11.08 17.44 -0.30
N ASP A 640 -11.56 16.73 -1.31
CA ASP A 640 -12.98 16.62 -1.66
C ASP A 640 -13.51 15.18 -1.58
N TYR A 641 -12.70 14.26 -1.06
CA TYR A 641 -13.10 12.86 -0.90
C TYR A 641 -14.13 12.73 0.22
N MET A 642 -15.28 12.13 -0.10
CA MET A 642 -16.39 11.89 0.81
C MET A 642 -16.93 10.49 0.61
N ASN A 643 -17.49 9.90 1.67
CA ASN A 643 -18.15 8.60 1.62
C ASN A 643 -19.52 8.67 0.94
N THR A 644 -20.08 9.88 0.77
CA THR A 644 -21.36 10.12 0.09
C THR A 644 -21.16 11.05 -1.10
N ARG A 645 -21.99 10.88 -2.12
CA ARG A 645 -21.98 11.73 -3.31
C ARG A 645 -23.06 12.79 -3.20
N PHE A 646 -22.77 13.99 -3.69
CA PHE A 646 -23.72 15.10 -3.74
C PHE A 646 -24.45 15.36 -2.42
N PRO A 647 -23.73 15.56 -1.30
CA PRO A 647 -24.36 15.71 0.01
C PRO A 647 -25.28 16.94 0.11
N TYR A 648 -25.23 17.82 -0.86
CA TYR A 648 -26.14 18.97 -0.99
C TYR A 648 -27.51 18.63 -1.58
N LEU A 649 -27.72 17.39 -2.06
CA LEU A 649 -29.02 16.92 -2.51
C LEU A 649 -29.74 16.21 -1.36
N ALA A 650 -31.03 16.54 -1.19
CA ALA A 650 -31.92 15.74 -0.35
C ALA A 650 -32.30 14.45 -1.06
N GLU A 651 -32.31 13.36 -0.33
CA GLU A 651 -32.84 12.09 -0.79
C GLU A 651 -34.02 11.66 0.06
N PHE A 652 -35.01 11.11 -0.61
CA PHE A 652 -36.18 10.56 0.03
C PHE A 652 -36.24 9.06 -0.29
N ALA A 653 -36.47 8.25 0.73
CA ALA A 653 -36.68 6.83 0.59
C ALA A 653 -38.13 6.47 0.95
N THR A 654 -38.65 5.49 0.22
CA THR A 654 -39.87 4.78 0.59
C THR A 654 -39.47 3.37 0.97
N TRP A 655 -40.03 2.85 2.05
CA TRP A 655 -39.80 1.46 2.40
C TRP A 655 -40.40 0.55 1.31
N LYS A 656 -39.65 -0.49 0.96
CA LYS A 656 -40.11 -1.56 0.06
C LYS A 656 -40.08 -2.87 0.83
N PRO A 657 -41.19 -3.68 0.75
CA PRO A 657 -41.14 -5.02 1.33
C PRO A 657 -40.05 -5.85 0.67
N ASP A 658 -39.36 -6.67 1.45
CA ASP A 658 -38.33 -7.57 1.00
C ASP A 658 -38.96 -8.91 0.59
N PRO A 659 -38.93 -9.28 -0.71
CA PRO A 659 -39.56 -10.52 -1.18
C PRO A 659 -38.94 -11.78 -0.58
N ASP A 660 -37.68 -11.69 -0.11
CA ASP A 660 -36.95 -12.82 0.46
C ASP A 660 -37.27 -13.07 1.94
N LYS A 661 -38.01 -12.15 2.60
CA LYS A 661 -38.40 -12.25 4.01
C LYS A 661 -39.81 -12.81 4.25
N GLY A 662 -40.36 -13.54 3.31
CA GLY A 662 -41.68 -14.17 3.43
C GLY A 662 -42.85 -13.31 2.93
N ASP A 663 -44.09 -13.54 3.47
CA ASP A 663 -45.29 -12.89 2.97
C ASP A 663 -45.19 -11.35 3.06
N ILE A 664 -45.11 -10.73 1.88
CA ILE A 664 -44.98 -9.28 1.68
C ILE A 664 -46.11 -8.52 2.38
N ALA A 665 -47.32 -9.11 2.42
CA ALA A 665 -48.50 -8.48 3.04
C ALA A 665 -48.37 -8.29 4.56
N ASN A 666 -47.52 -9.06 5.21
CA ASN A 666 -47.30 -9.01 6.66
C ASN A 666 -46.04 -8.24 7.07
N GLN A 667 -45.26 -7.71 6.13
CA GLN A 667 -44.07 -6.92 6.43
C GLN A 667 -44.48 -5.49 6.82
N ILE A 668 -44.00 -5.07 7.99
CA ILE A 668 -44.27 -3.75 8.57
C ILE A 668 -43.09 -2.81 8.24
N PRO A 669 -43.34 -1.58 7.71
CA PRO A 669 -42.28 -0.60 7.53
C PRO A 669 -41.57 -0.26 8.85
N PRO A 670 -40.27 0.03 8.84
CA PRO A 670 -39.57 0.56 10.04
C PRO A 670 -40.24 1.83 10.58
N ALA A 671 -40.13 2.07 11.87
CA ALA A 671 -40.76 3.20 12.55
C ALA A 671 -40.39 4.59 11.99
N ASP A 672 -39.19 4.73 11.43
CA ASP A 672 -38.71 5.95 10.74
C ASP A 672 -39.26 6.12 9.32
N GLN A 673 -39.92 5.07 8.76
CA GLN A 673 -40.53 5.06 7.43
C GLN A 673 -42.01 4.71 7.48
N SER A 674 -42.61 4.77 8.64
CA SER A 674 -44.02 4.45 8.85
C SER A 674 -44.72 5.46 9.76
N TYR A 675 -46.00 5.58 9.60
CA TYR A 675 -46.87 6.35 10.49
C TYR A 675 -47.97 5.45 11.00
N ASN A 676 -48.09 5.39 12.33
CA ASN A 676 -49.18 4.66 12.97
C ASN A 676 -50.41 5.56 13.09
N TRP A 677 -51.50 5.17 12.47
CA TRP A 677 -52.76 5.84 12.58
C TRP A 677 -53.77 4.97 13.33
N GLY A 678 -54.35 5.50 14.41
CA GLY A 678 -55.33 4.79 15.23
C GLY A 678 -54.94 4.67 16.71
N ASP A 679 -55.84 4.07 17.51
CA ASP A 679 -55.69 3.85 18.96
C ASP A 679 -54.96 2.51 19.27
N ILE A 680 -54.55 2.36 20.52
CA ILE A 680 -53.95 1.10 21.04
C ILE A 680 -54.90 -0.07 20.80
N GLY A 681 -54.56 -0.99 19.93
CA GLY A 681 -55.36 -2.14 19.55
C GLY A 681 -56.00 -2.11 18.18
N ASN A 682 -55.95 -0.97 17.47
CA ASN A 682 -56.45 -0.82 16.11
C ASN A 682 -55.49 0.04 15.27
N ASN A 683 -54.22 -0.28 15.26
CA ASN A 683 -53.17 0.46 14.55
C ASN A 683 -53.18 0.13 13.08
N MET A 684 -53.35 1.14 12.23
CA MET A 684 -53.07 1.09 10.82
C MET A 684 -51.70 1.72 10.55
N ILE A 685 -50.78 0.91 10.04
CA ILE A 685 -49.41 1.36 9.71
C ILE A 685 -49.36 1.75 8.26
N TYR A 686 -49.08 3.00 7.99
CA TYR A 686 -48.96 3.53 6.65
C TYR A 686 -47.51 3.87 6.36
N GLN A 687 -47.06 3.50 5.16
CA GLN A 687 -45.77 3.90 4.65
C GLN A 687 -45.71 5.41 4.45
N ILE A 688 -44.61 6.04 4.87
CA ILE A 688 -44.38 7.48 4.64
C ILE A 688 -43.16 7.68 3.77
N LEU A 689 -43.05 8.87 3.20
CA LEU A 689 -41.85 9.35 2.55
C LEU A 689 -40.92 9.93 3.63
N ALA A 690 -39.81 9.28 3.85
CA ALA A 690 -38.83 9.73 4.85
C ALA A 690 -37.56 10.27 4.16
N TYR A 691 -36.85 11.20 4.84
CA TYR A 691 -35.54 11.60 4.39
C TYR A 691 -34.55 10.46 4.61
N SER A 692 -33.98 9.91 3.53
CA SER A 692 -32.78 9.07 3.64
C SER A 692 -31.52 9.92 3.76
N ARG A 693 -31.56 11.16 3.25
CA ARG A 693 -30.49 12.14 3.39
C ARG A 693 -31.03 13.57 3.42
N VAL A 694 -30.60 14.32 4.42
CA VAL A 694 -30.88 15.76 4.54
C VAL A 694 -29.88 16.54 3.71
N ALA A 695 -30.36 17.51 2.90
CA ALA A 695 -29.50 18.37 2.10
C ALA A 695 -28.54 19.21 2.96
N SER A 696 -27.26 19.17 2.62
CA SER A 696 -26.21 19.91 3.32
C SER A 696 -25.48 20.85 2.37
N ASN A 697 -26.10 22.02 2.12
CA ASN A 697 -25.66 22.97 1.08
C ASN A 697 -24.37 23.75 1.43
N ALA A 698 -24.00 23.80 2.70
CA ALA A 698 -22.83 24.55 3.20
C ALA A 698 -21.52 23.74 3.14
N ILE A 699 -21.57 22.54 2.61
CA ILE A 699 -20.38 21.66 2.54
C ILE A 699 -19.38 22.21 1.53
N THR A 700 -18.11 22.21 1.93
CA THR A 700 -16.99 22.71 1.17
C THR A 700 -15.76 21.84 1.40
N TRP A 701 -14.62 22.28 0.90
CA TRP A 701 -13.34 21.62 0.96
C TRP A 701 -12.84 21.39 2.39
N GLU A 702 -12.34 20.21 2.68
CA GLU A 702 -11.43 19.96 3.79
C GLU A 702 -10.07 20.55 3.43
N ILE A 703 -9.44 21.32 4.31
CA ILE A 703 -8.19 22.05 4.02
C ILE A 703 -7.08 21.56 4.93
N ALA A 704 -6.02 21.04 4.34
CA ALA A 704 -4.76 20.71 5.01
C ALA A 704 -3.77 21.85 4.85
N THR A 705 -3.39 22.49 5.96
CA THR A 705 -2.30 23.47 6.03
C THR A 705 -1.04 22.74 6.50
N LYS A 706 -0.01 22.72 5.64
CA LYS A 706 1.21 21.95 5.85
C LYS A 706 2.43 22.84 5.96
N HIS A 707 3.29 22.54 6.91
CA HIS A 707 4.64 23.08 7.06
C HIS A 707 5.64 21.92 7.01
N ASP A 708 6.75 22.13 6.34
CA ASP A 708 7.84 21.16 6.26
C ASP A 708 9.18 21.86 6.36
N ILE A 709 10.06 21.33 7.20
CA ILE A 709 11.46 21.77 7.33
C ILE A 709 12.31 20.56 7.02
N GLY A 710 13.13 20.65 5.97
CA GLY A 710 13.94 19.54 5.49
C GLY A 710 15.42 19.89 5.39
N LEU A 711 16.25 18.89 5.54
CA LEU A 711 17.70 18.92 5.33
C LEU A 711 18.07 17.79 4.37
N ASP A 712 18.65 18.13 3.22
CA ASP A 712 19.30 17.17 2.33
C ASP A 712 20.83 17.34 2.45
N PHE A 713 21.54 16.23 2.58
CA PHE A 713 23.00 16.25 2.69
C PHE A 713 23.69 15.17 1.86
N SER A 714 24.87 15.51 1.38
CA SER A 714 25.80 14.60 0.77
C SER A 714 27.24 15.01 1.18
N LEU A 715 27.96 14.09 1.76
CA LEU A 715 29.22 14.32 2.42
C LEU A 715 30.27 13.32 1.93
N TRP A 716 31.56 13.71 1.99
CA TRP A 716 32.72 12.86 1.68
C TRP A 716 32.68 12.23 0.27
N ASN A 717 32.49 13.06 -0.75
CA ASN A 717 32.34 12.62 -2.14
C ASN A 717 31.19 11.60 -2.30
N ASP A 718 30.03 11.99 -1.76
CA ASP A 718 28.78 11.24 -1.84
C ASP A 718 28.76 9.88 -1.11
N LYS A 719 29.79 9.64 -0.25
CA LYS A 719 29.81 8.41 0.56
C LYS A 719 28.68 8.35 1.58
N LEU A 720 28.38 9.49 2.21
CA LEU A 720 27.25 9.60 3.14
C LEU A 720 26.20 10.55 2.59
N THR A 721 25.03 10.03 2.32
CA THR A 721 23.89 10.76 1.76
C THR A 721 22.66 10.60 2.60
N GLY A 722 21.76 11.58 2.61
CA GLY A 722 20.51 11.43 3.31
C GLY A 722 19.60 12.64 3.20
N SER A 723 18.38 12.45 3.71
CA SER A 723 17.42 13.52 3.94
C SER A 723 16.70 13.32 5.25
N ILE A 724 16.35 14.42 5.91
CA ILE A 724 15.57 14.43 7.15
C ILE A 724 14.55 15.55 7.03
N ASP A 725 13.29 15.23 7.25
CA ASP A 725 12.17 16.17 7.23
C ASP A 725 11.44 16.18 8.58
N TYR A 726 11.07 17.35 9.06
CA TYR A 726 10.11 17.55 10.13
C TYR A 726 8.87 18.19 9.52
N PHE A 727 7.71 17.61 9.79
CA PHE A 727 6.44 18.08 9.25
C PHE A 727 5.42 18.41 10.35
N HIS A 728 4.59 19.37 10.02
CA HIS A 728 3.45 19.80 10.84
C HIS A 728 2.27 20.08 9.89
N GLU A 729 1.15 19.40 10.10
CA GLU A 729 -0.05 19.50 9.30
C GLU A 729 -1.25 19.77 10.21
N GLN A 730 -1.95 20.87 9.97
CA GLN A 730 -3.25 21.16 10.54
C GLN A 730 -4.31 20.96 9.47
N ARG A 731 -5.26 20.07 9.73
CA ARG A 731 -6.36 19.77 8.82
C ARG A 731 -7.67 20.20 9.45
N ASP A 732 -8.39 21.09 8.76
CA ASP A 732 -9.61 21.73 9.22
C ASP A 732 -10.76 21.48 8.24
N GLY A 733 -12.00 21.55 8.76
CA GLY A 733 -13.18 21.34 7.95
C GLY A 733 -13.34 19.90 7.49
N ILE A 734 -12.93 18.91 8.29
CA ILE A 734 -13.13 17.49 7.98
C ILE A 734 -14.62 17.22 7.89
N PHE A 735 -15.01 16.60 6.75
CA PHE A 735 -16.38 16.22 6.47
C PHE A 735 -16.82 15.06 7.38
N MET A 736 -17.96 15.24 8.06
CA MET A 736 -18.53 14.24 8.93
C MET A 736 -20.04 14.39 9.12
N SER A 737 -20.70 13.31 9.56
CA SER A 737 -22.11 13.34 9.95
C SER A 737 -22.27 14.07 11.29
N ARG A 738 -23.32 14.90 11.40
CA ARG A 738 -23.73 15.58 12.63
C ARG A 738 -24.58 14.63 13.50
N ASN A 739 -23.94 13.81 14.32
CA ASN A 739 -24.63 12.81 15.14
C ASN A 739 -25.15 13.37 16.48
N ASN A 740 -24.67 14.55 16.88
CA ASN A 740 -25.04 15.17 18.16
C ASN A 740 -26.12 16.24 17.98
N ILE A 741 -27.19 15.90 17.24
CA ILE A 741 -28.36 16.75 17.09
C ILE A 741 -29.47 16.22 18.01
N PRO A 742 -30.11 17.07 18.84
CA PRO A 742 -31.19 16.62 19.68
C PRO A 742 -32.36 16.04 18.88
N GLN A 743 -32.92 14.91 19.32
CA GLN A 743 -34.02 14.22 18.63
C GLN A 743 -35.27 15.09 18.44
N ILE A 744 -35.45 16.12 19.29
CA ILE A 744 -36.58 17.06 19.19
C ILE A 744 -36.60 17.82 17.84
N VAL A 745 -35.46 17.90 17.15
CA VAL A 745 -35.38 18.48 15.79
C VAL A 745 -36.17 17.65 14.76
N GLY A 746 -36.47 16.40 15.08
CA GLY A 746 -37.31 15.53 14.23
C GLY A 746 -36.64 15.05 12.93
N LEU A 747 -35.31 15.08 12.85
CA LEU A 747 -34.57 14.54 11.69
C LEU A 747 -34.48 13.02 11.77
N THR A 748 -34.84 12.34 10.70
CA THR A 748 -34.68 10.88 10.54
C THR A 748 -33.28 10.50 10.07
N SER A 749 -32.53 11.45 9.49
CA SER A 749 -31.17 11.27 9.01
C SER A 749 -30.29 12.45 9.45
N SER A 750 -29.08 12.18 9.88
CA SER A 750 -28.13 13.20 10.30
C SER A 750 -27.58 13.99 9.11
N PRO A 751 -27.60 15.32 9.10
CA PRO A 751 -26.95 16.13 8.08
C PRO A 751 -25.44 16.06 8.18
N TYR A 752 -24.77 16.41 7.11
CA TYR A 752 -23.31 16.48 7.06
C TYR A 752 -22.80 17.92 7.28
N ALA A 753 -21.60 18.05 7.82
CA ALA A 753 -20.94 19.35 7.98
C ALA A 753 -19.40 19.22 7.97
N ASN A 754 -18.72 20.33 7.68
CA ASN A 754 -17.26 20.46 7.74
C ASN A 754 -16.85 21.00 9.11
N ILE A 755 -16.75 20.14 10.13
CA ILE A 755 -16.50 20.57 11.51
C ILE A 755 -15.32 19.86 12.17
N GLY A 756 -14.84 18.77 11.61
CA GLY A 756 -13.72 18.06 12.21
C GLY A 756 -12.38 18.76 11.99
N SER A 757 -11.48 18.61 12.95
CA SER A 757 -10.12 19.14 12.87
C SER A 757 -9.10 18.16 13.48
N VAL A 758 -7.96 17.97 12.79
CA VAL A 758 -6.87 17.09 13.21
C VAL A 758 -5.53 17.79 13.03
N LEU A 759 -4.69 17.70 14.05
CA LEU A 759 -3.28 18.08 14.00
C LEU A 759 -2.42 16.83 13.82
N SER A 760 -1.55 16.79 12.81
CA SER A 760 -0.55 15.74 12.62
C SER A 760 0.86 16.31 12.58
N LYS A 761 1.80 15.68 13.28
CA LYS A 761 3.21 16.10 13.31
C LYS A 761 4.14 14.91 13.46
N GLY A 762 5.35 15.07 12.93
CA GLY A 762 6.33 13.99 13.00
C GLY A 762 7.59 14.31 12.23
N PHE A 763 8.38 13.28 12.05
CA PHE A 763 9.62 13.37 11.26
C PHE A 763 9.78 12.12 10.42
N ASP A 764 10.44 12.27 9.31
CA ASP A 764 10.87 11.16 8.46
C ASP A 764 12.27 11.43 7.90
N GLY A 765 13.00 10.38 7.57
CA GLY A 765 14.33 10.52 6.99
C GLY A 765 14.90 9.22 6.51
N ASN A 766 15.92 9.35 5.65
CA ASN A 766 16.72 8.25 5.16
C ASN A 766 18.20 8.63 5.21
N VAL A 767 19.06 7.62 5.35
CA VAL A 767 20.50 7.73 5.29
C VAL A 767 21.08 6.56 4.50
N GLY A 768 22.04 6.84 3.64
CA GLY A 768 22.81 5.85 2.89
C GLY A 768 24.30 6.11 3.03
N TYR A 769 25.07 5.05 3.28
CA TYR A 769 26.52 5.07 3.26
C TYR A 769 27.04 4.12 2.19
N HIS A 770 27.83 4.62 1.28
CA HIS A 770 28.41 3.88 0.16
C HIS A 770 29.94 3.93 0.25
N GLU A 771 30.57 2.78 0.21
CA GLU A 771 32.04 2.70 0.28
C GLU A 771 32.55 1.57 -0.63
N LYS A 772 33.65 1.82 -1.32
CA LYS A 772 34.36 0.80 -2.07
C LYS A 772 35.65 0.42 -1.35
N ILE A 773 35.63 -0.77 -0.75
CA ILE A 773 36.77 -1.32 -0.01
C ILE A 773 37.47 -2.36 -0.88
N GLY A 774 38.54 -1.97 -1.56
CA GLY A 774 39.22 -2.81 -2.55
C GLY A 774 38.26 -3.20 -3.69
N ASN A 775 37.92 -4.48 -3.82
CA ASN A 775 36.97 -4.98 -4.82
C ASN A 775 35.54 -5.20 -4.28
N VAL A 776 35.26 -4.78 -3.04
CA VAL A 776 33.94 -4.90 -2.43
C VAL A 776 33.25 -3.54 -2.50
N ASN A 777 32.07 -3.47 -3.11
CA ASN A 777 31.17 -2.34 -3.00
C ASN A 777 30.21 -2.60 -1.84
N LEU A 778 30.28 -1.78 -0.79
CA LEU A 778 29.46 -1.86 0.40
C LEU A 778 28.45 -0.71 0.40
N THR A 779 27.18 -1.02 0.66
CA THR A 779 26.15 -0.03 0.91
C THR A 779 25.45 -0.35 2.21
N VAL A 780 25.34 0.63 3.13
CA VAL A 780 24.52 0.54 4.34
C VAL A 780 23.44 1.61 4.25
N ARG A 781 22.23 1.24 4.58
CA ARG A 781 21.07 2.15 4.48
C ARG A 781 20.18 2.05 5.70
N GLY A 782 19.50 3.16 5.98
CA GLY A 782 18.49 3.21 7.03
C GLY A 782 17.43 4.25 6.72
N ASN A 783 16.22 4.01 7.19
CA ASN A 783 15.14 4.97 7.13
C ASN A 783 14.27 4.88 8.38
N ILE A 784 13.58 5.97 8.66
CA ILE A 784 12.68 6.07 9.80
C ILE A 784 11.52 7.00 9.44
N THR A 785 10.33 6.66 9.93
CA THR A 785 9.13 7.49 9.83
C THR A 785 8.38 7.43 11.14
N TYR A 786 8.18 8.58 11.75
CA TYR A 786 7.36 8.73 12.95
C TYR A 786 6.29 9.78 12.73
N SER A 787 5.04 9.46 13.08
CA SER A 787 3.91 10.38 12.99
C SER A 787 3.01 10.25 14.21
N LYS A 788 2.54 11.39 14.70
CA LYS A 788 1.53 11.45 15.75
C LYS A 788 0.43 12.42 15.33
N ASN A 789 -0.81 11.96 15.34
CA ASN A 789 -1.98 12.79 15.14
C ASN A 789 -2.71 13.08 16.47
N GLU A 790 -3.58 14.07 16.45
CA GLU A 790 -4.44 14.45 17.56
C GLU A 790 -5.72 15.10 17.01
N ILE A 791 -6.87 14.59 17.41
CA ILE A 791 -8.17 15.18 17.08
C ILE A 791 -8.28 16.48 17.87
N LYS A 792 -8.45 17.61 17.18
CA LYS A 792 -8.65 18.92 17.80
C LYS A 792 -10.13 19.22 17.98
N GLU A 793 -10.94 18.84 17.01
CA GLU A 793 -12.37 19.09 16.99
C GLU A 793 -13.11 17.93 16.30
N THR A 794 -14.25 17.54 16.88
CA THR A 794 -15.17 16.53 16.33
C THR A 794 -16.58 16.76 16.87
N ASP A 795 -17.60 16.18 16.22
CA ASP A 795 -19.00 16.23 16.68
C ASP A 795 -19.22 15.20 17.78
N GLU A 796 -18.96 15.55 19.01
CA GLU A 796 -19.14 14.68 20.17
C GLU A 796 -20.01 15.34 21.26
N ALA A 797 -20.76 14.50 21.99
CA ALA A 797 -21.57 14.96 23.11
C ALA A 797 -20.68 15.51 24.24
N TYR A 798 -21.22 16.49 24.96
CA TYR A 798 -20.54 16.99 26.15
C TYR A 798 -20.41 15.87 27.20
N THR A 799 -19.24 15.72 27.77
CA THR A 799 -18.97 14.84 28.91
C THR A 799 -18.24 15.58 30.01
N ASN A 800 -18.58 15.25 31.26
CA ASN A 800 -17.90 15.80 32.42
C ASN A 800 -16.47 15.31 32.59
N PHE A 801 -16.14 14.18 31.93
CA PHE A 801 -14.83 13.55 32.03
C PHE A 801 -14.02 13.77 30.73
N PRO A 802 -12.98 14.63 30.74
CA PRO A 802 -12.20 14.95 29.53
C PRO A 802 -11.58 13.74 28.84
N TYR A 803 -11.26 12.68 29.58
CA TYR A 803 -10.65 11.46 29.05
C TYR A 803 -11.64 10.59 28.25
N LEU A 804 -12.95 10.79 28.38
CA LEU A 804 -13.95 10.13 27.56
C LEU A 804 -14.06 10.75 26.17
N ARG A 805 -13.67 12.02 26.00
CA ARG A 805 -13.72 12.69 24.71
C ARG A 805 -12.85 11.98 23.67
N GLN A 806 -13.16 12.23 22.40
CA GLN A 806 -12.29 11.89 21.29
C GLN A 806 -11.28 13.03 21.03
N ALA A 807 -11.74 14.29 21.16
CA ALA A 807 -10.87 15.45 21.06
C ALA A 807 -9.77 15.45 22.14
N GLY A 808 -8.54 15.80 21.73
CA GLY A 808 -7.33 15.73 22.56
C GLY A 808 -6.58 14.41 22.47
N PHE A 809 -7.14 13.40 21.81
CA PHE A 809 -6.51 12.09 21.62
C PHE A 809 -6.25 11.79 20.13
N ARG A 810 -5.57 10.68 19.88
CA ARG A 810 -5.26 10.24 18.51
C ARG A 810 -6.52 9.73 17.81
N VAL A 811 -6.53 9.83 16.49
CA VAL A 811 -7.46 9.05 15.67
C VAL A 811 -7.22 7.57 15.95
N ASP A 812 -8.27 6.80 16.18
CA ASP A 812 -8.22 5.36 16.57
C ASP A 812 -7.45 5.09 17.88
N GLN A 813 -7.47 6.02 18.84
CA GLN A 813 -6.89 5.81 20.15
C GLN A 813 -7.56 4.63 20.87
N ALA A 814 -6.78 3.63 21.27
CA ALA A 814 -7.29 2.56 22.10
C ALA A 814 -7.77 3.11 23.45
N LYS A 815 -8.98 2.73 23.85
CA LYS A 815 -9.57 3.06 25.14
C LYS A 815 -9.97 1.80 25.89
N GLY A 816 -9.88 1.81 27.19
CA GLY A 816 -10.25 0.68 28.03
C GLY A 816 -10.06 0.97 29.51
N LEU A 817 -10.41 -0.02 30.32
CA LEU A 817 -10.26 0.04 31.77
C LEU A 817 -8.80 -0.18 32.19
N VAL A 818 -8.39 0.40 33.30
CA VAL A 818 -7.08 0.17 33.89
C VAL A 818 -7.18 -1.01 34.87
N ALA A 819 -6.63 -2.18 34.50
CA ALA A 819 -6.57 -3.34 35.37
C ALA A 819 -5.50 -3.17 36.45
N LEU A 820 -5.82 -3.56 37.68
CA LEU A 820 -4.97 -3.53 38.86
C LEU A 820 -4.46 -4.94 39.25
N GLY A 821 -4.73 -5.94 38.44
CA GLY A 821 -4.49 -7.37 38.71
C GLY A 821 -5.80 -8.10 38.91
N LEU A 822 -5.75 -9.26 39.57
CA LEU A 822 -6.94 -10.07 39.89
C LEU A 822 -7.31 -9.91 41.37
N PHE A 823 -8.58 -10.05 41.68
CA PHE A 823 -9.04 -10.09 43.07
C PHE A 823 -8.46 -11.31 43.81
N LYS A 824 -7.90 -11.04 44.99
CA LYS A 824 -7.30 -12.08 45.82
C LYS A 824 -8.39 -12.91 46.52
N ASP A 825 -9.33 -12.24 47.16
CA ASP A 825 -10.35 -12.86 48.01
C ASP A 825 -11.65 -12.01 48.06
N TYR A 826 -12.68 -12.55 48.74
CA TYR A 826 -13.95 -11.87 48.89
C TYR A 826 -13.88 -10.63 49.82
N GLU A 827 -12.89 -10.55 50.72
CA GLU A 827 -12.67 -9.37 51.55
C GLU A 827 -12.19 -8.20 50.69
N GLU A 828 -11.26 -8.43 49.78
CA GLU A 828 -10.81 -7.43 48.83
C GLU A 828 -11.97 -6.97 47.91
N ILE A 829 -12.80 -7.88 47.41
CA ILE A 829 -13.98 -7.53 46.60
C ILE A 829 -14.94 -6.62 47.37
N ARG A 830 -15.24 -6.91 48.64
CA ARG A 830 -16.13 -6.09 49.46
C ARG A 830 -15.57 -4.69 49.76
N ASN A 831 -14.27 -4.59 49.89
CA ASN A 831 -13.56 -3.36 50.23
C ASN A 831 -13.14 -2.51 48.96
N SER A 832 -13.38 -3.02 47.77
CA SER A 832 -13.08 -2.35 46.51
C SER A 832 -14.30 -1.63 45.92
N PRO A 833 -14.12 -0.65 45.05
CA PRO A 833 -15.20 -0.05 44.27
C PRO A 833 -16.02 -1.12 43.55
N LYS A 834 -17.34 -0.95 43.51
CA LYS A 834 -18.25 -1.93 42.91
C LYS A 834 -18.10 -1.95 41.42
N GLN A 835 -17.70 -3.08 40.84
CA GLN A 835 -17.66 -3.28 39.40
C GLN A 835 -19.05 -3.56 38.85
N GLN A 836 -19.59 -2.63 38.06
CA GLN A 836 -20.98 -2.62 37.59
C GLN A 836 -21.03 -2.60 36.07
N PHE A 837 -20.92 -3.79 35.44
CA PHE A 837 -20.96 -3.91 33.98
C PHE A 837 -22.23 -4.62 33.48
N ASP A 838 -22.67 -5.64 34.19
CA ASP A 838 -23.88 -6.43 33.90
C ASP A 838 -24.37 -7.09 35.19
N ASP A 839 -25.70 -7.11 35.40
CA ASP A 839 -26.33 -7.72 36.56
C ASP A 839 -26.06 -9.24 36.67
N SER A 840 -25.74 -9.90 35.55
CA SER A 840 -25.38 -11.33 35.53
C SER A 840 -23.95 -11.61 35.95
N SER A 841 -23.06 -10.61 35.99
CA SER A 841 -21.64 -10.75 36.30
C SER A 841 -21.42 -10.82 37.81
N LYS A 842 -21.26 -12.02 38.34
CA LYS A 842 -20.87 -12.21 39.73
C LYS A 842 -19.36 -12.22 39.85
N VAL A 843 -18.79 -11.13 40.31
CA VAL A 843 -17.34 -10.98 40.52
C VAL A 843 -16.92 -11.93 41.65
N MET A 844 -15.84 -12.68 41.40
CA MET A 844 -15.26 -13.66 42.33
C MET A 844 -13.75 -13.46 42.45
N PRO A 845 -13.09 -14.00 43.50
CA PRO A 845 -11.64 -14.06 43.53
C PRO A 845 -11.06 -14.70 42.27
N GLY A 846 -10.01 -14.08 41.73
CA GLY A 846 -9.42 -14.43 40.43
C GLY A 846 -10.04 -13.71 39.24
N ASP A 847 -11.08 -12.89 39.40
CA ASP A 847 -11.58 -11.98 38.37
C ASP A 847 -10.77 -10.70 38.35
N ILE A 848 -10.78 -10.01 37.18
CA ILE A 848 -10.01 -8.79 36.98
C ILE A 848 -10.56 -7.66 37.84
N ARG A 849 -9.65 -6.99 38.56
CA ARG A 849 -9.92 -5.79 39.34
C ARG A 849 -9.52 -4.57 38.57
N TYR A 850 -10.44 -3.60 38.47
CA TYR A 850 -10.21 -2.35 37.76
C TYR A 850 -10.07 -1.15 38.68
N LYS A 851 -9.42 -0.11 38.15
CA LYS A 851 -9.25 1.17 38.83
C LYS A 851 -10.49 2.03 38.65
N ASP A 852 -11.00 2.56 39.76
CA ASP A 852 -11.96 3.67 39.78
C ASP A 852 -11.19 4.94 39.43
N VAL A 853 -11.44 5.49 38.26
CA VAL A 853 -10.69 6.63 37.72
C VAL A 853 -11.32 7.95 38.15
N ASN A 854 -12.65 8.00 38.22
CA ASN A 854 -13.41 9.18 38.58
C ASN A 854 -13.62 9.33 40.10
N GLY A 855 -13.38 8.26 40.90
CA GLY A 855 -13.47 8.26 42.35
C GLY A 855 -14.91 8.24 42.88
N ASP A 856 -15.88 7.75 42.09
CA ASP A 856 -17.30 7.71 42.49
C ASP A 856 -17.69 6.43 43.26
N GLY A 857 -16.75 5.50 43.46
CA GLY A 857 -16.94 4.22 44.14
C GLY A 857 -17.55 3.12 43.27
N VAL A 858 -17.77 3.38 41.99
CA VAL A 858 -18.37 2.43 41.04
C VAL A 858 -17.50 2.38 39.79
N ILE A 859 -17.21 1.21 39.28
CA ILE A 859 -16.47 1.03 38.04
C ILE A 859 -17.45 0.69 36.92
N ASN A 860 -17.50 1.54 35.91
CA ASN A 860 -18.37 1.44 34.75
C ASN A 860 -17.76 2.08 33.50
N ASP A 861 -18.55 2.44 32.50
CA ASP A 861 -18.06 3.06 31.26
C ASP A 861 -17.46 4.46 31.48
N ASN A 862 -17.73 5.11 32.63
CA ASN A 862 -17.08 6.38 32.98
C ASN A 862 -15.61 6.22 33.40
N ASP A 863 -15.13 5.02 33.64
CA ASP A 863 -13.73 4.71 33.99
C ASP A 863 -12.89 4.29 32.77
N VAL A 864 -13.49 4.28 31.60
CA VAL A 864 -12.80 3.96 30.35
C VAL A 864 -11.89 5.12 29.93
N VAL A 865 -10.60 4.89 29.94
CA VAL A 865 -9.57 5.90 29.63
C VAL A 865 -8.78 5.53 28.40
N PRO A 866 -8.08 6.49 27.76
CA PRO A 866 -7.12 6.20 26.70
C PRO A 866 -5.96 5.36 27.26
N ILE A 867 -5.72 4.21 26.66
CA ILE A 867 -4.64 3.28 27.02
C ILE A 867 -3.84 2.89 25.78
N GLY A 868 -2.55 2.60 25.96
CA GLY A 868 -1.70 2.16 24.88
C GLY A 868 -1.53 3.17 23.72
N ALA A 869 -1.35 2.65 22.55
CA ALA A 869 -1.21 3.36 21.29
C ALA A 869 -2.40 3.05 20.36
N THR A 870 -2.26 3.35 19.08
CA THR A 870 -3.21 2.94 18.05
C THR A 870 -2.86 1.55 17.51
N THR A 871 -3.81 0.85 16.92
CA THR A 871 -3.54 -0.45 16.24
C THR A 871 -2.62 -0.26 15.03
N ARG A 872 -2.78 0.85 14.30
CA ARG A 872 -1.87 1.21 13.21
C ARG A 872 -0.57 1.74 13.79
N PRO A 873 0.61 1.26 13.34
CA PRO A 873 1.89 1.71 13.88
C PRO A 873 2.14 3.18 13.52
N ASN A 874 2.59 3.95 14.51
CA ASN A 874 2.99 5.35 14.33
C ASN A 874 4.49 5.52 14.09
N LEU A 875 5.27 4.46 14.25
CA LEU A 875 6.70 4.38 13.98
C LEU A 875 6.96 3.19 13.06
N ILE A 876 7.60 3.46 11.92
CA ILE A 876 8.16 2.42 11.05
C ILE A 876 9.61 2.80 10.75
N TYR A 877 10.50 1.83 10.83
CA TYR A 877 11.90 2.00 10.49
C TYR A 877 12.43 0.79 9.73
N GLY A 878 13.46 1.00 8.96
CA GLY A 878 14.16 -0.07 8.27
C GLY A 878 15.63 0.23 8.18
N PHE A 879 16.46 -0.83 8.21
CA PHE A 879 17.88 -0.72 7.98
C PHE A 879 18.41 -1.98 7.32
N GLY A 880 19.46 -1.81 6.53
CA GLY A 880 20.00 -2.92 5.78
C GLY A 880 21.40 -2.64 5.26
N ALA A 881 22.01 -3.69 4.77
CA ALA A 881 23.33 -3.62 4.15
C ALA A 881 23.37 -4.50 2.88
N SER A 882 24.07 -4.04 1.88
CA SER A 882 24.38 -4.83 0.69
C SER A 882 25.87 -4.77 0.37
N ALA A 883 26.40 -5.89 -0.12
CA ALA A 883 27.79 -6.02 -0.52
C ALA A 883 27.89 -6.72 -1.88
N GLN A 884 28.77 -6.26 -2.76
CA GLN A 884 29.03 -6.86 -4.04
C GLN A 884 30.52 -7.14 -4.19
N TRP A 885 30.88 -8.39 -4.54
CA TRP A 885 32.26 -8.83 -4.72
C TRP A 885 32.41 -9.85 -5.83
N LYS A 886 33.11 -9.51 -6.92
CA LYS A 886 33.45 -10.41 -8.03
C LYS A 886 32.29 -11.28 -8.54
N GLY A 887 31.10 -10.69 -8.71
CA GLY A 887 29.88 -11.39 -9.16
C GLY A 887 29.03 -11.99 -8.06
N LEU A 888 29.53 -12.12 -6.83
CA LEU A 888 28.71 -12.37 -5.64
C LEU A 888 28.05 -11.09 -5.18
N ASP A 889 26.79 -11.15 -4.84
CA ASP A 889 26.05 -10.07 -4.18
C ASP A 889 25.27 -10.61 -2.97
N PHE A 890 25.24 -9.78 -1.94
CA PHE A 890 24.56 -10.06 -0.68
C PHE A 890 23.72 -8.84 -0.31
N ASN A 891 22.50 -9.07 0.15
CA ASN A 891 21.61 -8.01 0.65
C ASN A 891 20.85 -8.51 1.87
N VAL A 892 20.88 -7.74 2.93
CA VAL A 892 20.09 -7.99 4.13
C VAL A 892 19.31 -6.73 4.50
N HIS A 893 18.04 -6.89 4.83
CA HIS A 893 17.19 -5.78 5.26
C HIS A 893 16.29 -6.20 6.41
N PHE A 894 16.23 -5.34 7.42
CA PHE A 894 15.36 -5.45 8.59
C PHE A 894 14.28 -4.37 8.55
N GLN A 895 13.11 -4.72 9.01
CA GLN A 895 11.98 -3.81 9.18
C GLN A 895 11.50 -3.88 10.63
N GLY A 896 11.27 -2.72 11.23
CA GLY A 896 10.61 -2.61 12.52
C GLY A 896 9.38 -1.72 12.48
N ALA A 897 8.47 -1.98 13.39
CA ALA A 897 7.33 -1.13 13.68
C ALA A 897 7.23 -0.91 15.19
N GLY A 898 6.70 0.23 15.60
CA GLY A 898 6.53 0.56 17.01
C GLY A 898 5.42 1.56 17.24
N LYS A 899 5.17 1.85 18.50
CA LYS A 899 4.05 2.71 18.91
C LYS A 899 2.71 2.21 18.35
N SER A 900 2.51 0.90 18.45
CA SER A 900 1.29 0.18 18.10
C SER A 900 0.84 -0.61 19.31
N SER A 901 -0.48 -0.73 19.48
CA SER A 901 -1.08 -1.57 20.52
C SER A 901 -2.35 -2.20 19.97
N PHE A 902 -2.66 -3.41 20.44
CA PHE A 902 -3.89 -4.11 20.08
C PHE A 902 -4.40 -4.92 21.27
N PHE A 903 -5.70 -5.18 21.27
CA PHE A 903 -6.30 -6.08 22.24
C PHE A 903 -6.23 -7.52 21.72
N ILE A 904 -5.89 -8.44 22.61
CA ILE A 904 -6.22 -9.83 22.39
C ILE A 904 -7.63 -10.06 22.91
N ASP A 905 -8.50 -10.63 22.07
CA ASP A 905 -9.91 -10.87 22.38
C ASP A 905 -10.46 -12.10 21.65
N GLY A 906 -11.73 -12.34 21.81
CA GLY A 906 -12.45 -13.42 21.16
C GLY A 906 -12.50 -14.71 21.97
N PHE A 907 -13.30 -15.65 21.49
CA PHE A 907 -13.65 -16.87 22.23
C PHE A 907 -12.48 -17.86 22.45
N THR A 908 -11.39 -17.73 21.72
CA THR A 908 -10.16 -18.52 21.96
C THR A 908 -9.29 -17.97 23.07
N VAL A 909 -9.34 -16.63 23.28
CA VAL A 909 -8.62 -15.91 24.34
C VAL A 909 -9.43 -15.92 25.64
N TYR A 910 -10.76 -15.89 25.52
CA TYR A 910 -11.72 -16.01 26.62
C TYR A 910 -12.34 -17.41 26.60
N PRO A 911 -11.67 -18.45 27.15
CA PRO A 911 -12.13 -19.81 27.04
C PRO A 911 -13.57 -19.96 27.54
N PHE A 912 -14.37 -20.68 26.77
CA PHE A 912 -15.78 -21.00 27.07
C PHE A 912 -16.73 -19.78 27.14
N SER A 913 -16.32 -18.58 26.68
CA SER A 913 -17.19 -17.40 26.67
C SER A 913 -18.43 -17.58 25.79
N SER A 914 -18.36 -18.41 24.77
CA SER A 914 -19.47 -18.79 23.89
C SER A 914 -19.96 -20.21 24.12
N GLY A 915 -19.87 -20.68 25.35
CA GLY A 915 -20.23 -22.06 25.72
C GLY A 915 -19.17 -23.05 25.23
N ASP A 916 -19.61 -24.07 24.50
CA ASP A 916 -18.75 -25.08 23.89
C ASP A 916 -18.24 -24.68 22.49
N TRP A 917 -18.72 -23.54 21.98
CA TRP A 917 -18.13 -22.91 20.77
C TRP A 917 -16.91 -22.08 21.15
N GLY A 918 -15.76 -22.45 20.66
CA GLY A 918 -14.46 -21.83 20.93
C GLY A 918 -13.44 -22.88 21.32
N ASN A 919 -12.34 -22.93 20.56
CA ASN A 919 -11.19 -23.75 20.95
C ASN A 919 -10.38 -23.02 22.03
N VAL A 920 -9.60 -23.72 22.81
CA VAL A 920 -8.79 -23.14 23.88
C VAL A 920 -7.34 -23.15 23.48
N LEU A 921 -6.71 -21.98 23.53
CA LEU A 921 -5.28 -21.85 23.26
C LEU A 921 -4.46 -22.63 24.29
N LYS A 922 -3.44 -23.32 23.83
CA LYS A 922 -2.48 -24.04 24.66
C LYS A 922 -1.79 -23.12 25.67
N ASP A 923 -1.57 -21.85 25.29
CA ASP A 923 -1.03 -20.82 26.17
C ASP A 923 -1.85 -20.62 27.47
N VAL A 924 -3.16 -20.88 27.46
CA VAL A 924 -4.02 -20.83 28.67
C VAL A 924 -3.59 -21.88 29.71
N VAL A 925 -3.06 -23.01 29.26
CA VAL A 925 -2.59 -24.10 30.15
C VAL A 925 -1.12 -23.93 30.50
N GLU A 926 -0.30 -23.57 29.53
CA GLU A 926 1.16 -23.49 29.69
C GLU A 926 1.64 -22.21 30.36
N SER A 927 0.86 -21.12 30.26
CA SER A 927 1.16 -19.88 30.95
C SER A 927 0.57 -19.83 32.36
N ASN A 928 0.93 -18.79 33.11
CA ASN A 928 0.40 -18.56 34.45
C ASN A 928 -1.08 -18.15 34.36
N ARG A 929 -2.00 -19.01 34.80
CA ARG A 929 -3.44 -18.68 34.94
C ARG A 929 -3.89 -18.86 36.38
N TRP A 930 -4.90 -18.14 36.79
CA TRP A 930 -5.48 -18.26 38.11
C TRP A 930 -6.30 -19.56 38.25
N ILE A 931 -6.04 -20.35 39.28
CA ILE A 931 -6.72 -21.64 39.57
C ILE A 931 -7.06 -21.69 41.06
N LEU A 932 -8.32 -21.89 41.38
CA LEU A 932 -8.81 -21.97 42.75
C LEU A 932 -8.12 -23.09 43.52
N GLY A 933 -7.52 -22.78 44.67
CA GLY A 933 -6.87 -23.74 45.57
C GLY A 933 -5.52 -24.27 45.08
N GLU A 934 -5.08 -23.93 43.87
CA GLU A 934 -3.86 -24.45 43.27
C GLU A 934 -2.89 -23.31 42.90
N ASN A 935 -3.36 -22.29 42.18
CA ASN A 935 -2.58 -21.14 41.77
C ASN A 935 -3.40 -19.85 41.84
N GLU A 936 -3.41 -19.19 42.98
CA GLU A 936 -4.18 -17.96 43.20
C GLU A 936 -3.33 -16.69 43.00
N ASP A 937 -2.47 -16.69 41.99
CA ASP A 937 -1.64 -15.55 41.66
C ASP A 937 -2.48 -14.38 41.13
N VAL A 938 -2.50 -13.28 41.86
CA VAL A 938 -3.21 -12.04 41.49
C VAL A 938 -2.63 -11.34 40.24
N ASN A 939 -1.42 -11.74 39.79
CA ASN A 939 -0.78 -11.26 38.57
C ASN A 939 -0.81 -12.32 37.46
N ALA A 940 -1.62 -13.35 37.58
CA ALA A 940 -1.74 -14.38 36.54
C ALA A 940 -2.07 -13.73 35.17
N ARG A 941 -1.58 -14.38 34.11
CA ARG A 941 -1.80 -13.91 32.72
C ARG A 941 -3.23 -14.14 32.23
N TYR A 942 -3.91 -15.19 32.77
CA TYR A 942 -5.30 -15.47 32.50
C TYR A 942 -6.09 -15.45 33.81
N PRO A 943 -7.28 -14.82 33.82
CA PRO A 943 -8.12 -14.79 35.03
C PRO A 943 -8.79 -16.12 35.28
N ARG A 944 -9.52 -16.22 36.37
CA ARG A 944 -10.38 -17.36 36.69
C ARG A 944 -11.31 -17.70 35.53
N LEU A 945 -11.33 -18.95 35.11
CA LEU A 945 -12.15 -19.41 34.00
C LEU A 945 -13.64 -19.19 34.28
N SER A 946 -14.41 -19.04 33.21
CA SER A 946 -15.85 -18.85 33.27
C SER A 946 -16.50 -19.56 32.09
N TYR A 947 -17.61 -20.27 32.37
CA TYR A 947 -18.44 -20.82 31.30
C TYR A 947 -19.57 -19.84 30.98
N GLY A 948 -19.72 -19.47 29.72
CA GLY A 948 -20.60 -18.39 29.27
C GLY A 948 -19.95 -17.01 29.37
N GLY A 949 -20.73 -15.98 29.12
CA GLY A 949 -20.26 -14.59 29.16
C GLY A 949 -19.80 -14.15 30.55
N ASN A 950 -18.73 -13.36 30.60
CA ASN A 950 -18.27 -12.69 31.81
C ASN A 950 -18.00 -11.21 31.48
N ALA A 951 -19.01 -10.37 31.71
CA ALA A 951 -18.95 -8.95 31.39
C ALA A 951 -17.84 -8.21 32.14
N ASN A 952 -17.40 -8.73 33.31
CA ASN A 952 -16.28 -8.16 34.04
C ASN A 952 -14.93 -8.44 33.36
N ASN A 953 -14.65 -9.71 33.03
CA ASN A 953 -13.31 -10.11 32.56
C ASN A 953 -13.07 -9.83 31.07
N TYR A 954 -14.14 -9.70 30.28
CA TYR A 954 -14.03 -9.57 28.80
C TYR A 954 -14.15 -8.13 28.30
N ARG A 955 -13.78 -7.17 29.16
CA ARG A 955 -13.75 -5.75 28.82
C ARG A 955 -12.39 -5.36 28.21
N PRO A 956 -12.37 -4.48 27.18
CA PRO A 956 -11.14 -3.83 26.74
C PRO A 956 -10.44 -3.17 27.94
N SER A 957 -9.22 -3.59 28.21
CA SER A 957 -8.48 -3.12 29.39
C SER A 957 -6.97 -3.27 29.20
N THR A 958 -6.20 -2.67 30.10
CA THR A 958 -4.73 -2.87 30.11
C THR A 958 -4.34 -4.33 30.34
N TYR A 959 -5.24 -5.17 30.89
CA TYR A 959 -5.01 -6.61 31.07
C TYR A 959 -4.90 -7.35 29.73
N TRP A 960 -5.71 -6.99 28.76
CA TRP A 960 -5.77 -7.60 27.43
C TRP A 960 -5.01 -6.83 26.36
N LEU A 961 -4.54 -5.62 26.68
CA LEU A 961 -3.74 -4.81 25.76
C LEU A 961 -2.35 -5.40 25.58
N ARG A 962 -1.89 -5.45 24.33
CA ARG A 962 -0.55 -5.93 23.97
C ARG A 962 0.19 -4.87 23.17
N ASP A 963 1.52 -4.86 23.33
CA ASP A 963 2.41 -4.05 22.50
C ASP A 963 2.55 -4.71 21.11
N GLY A 964 2.25 -3.96 20.06
CA GLY A 964 2.36 -4.39 18.67
C GLY A 964 3.72 -4.07 18.04
N SER A 965 4.72 -3.68 18.82
CA SER A 965 6.07 -3.39 18.33
C SER A 965 6.78 -4.67 17.91
N TYR A 966 7.48 -4.62 16.79
CA TYR A 966 8.29 -5.74 16.31
C TYR A 966 9.47 -5.28 15.47
N ILE A 967 10.45 -6.16 15.33
CA ILE A 967 11.51 -6.13 14.34
C ILE A 967 11.55 -7.49 13.62
N ARG A 968 11.68 -7.48 12.31
CA ARG A 968 11.77 -8.69 11.51
C ARG A 968 12.84 -8.60 10.44
N LEU A 969 13.43 -9.73 10.09
CA LEU A 969 14.21 -9.88 8.88
C LEU A 969 13.25 -9.81 7.68
N LYS A 970 13.33 -8.75 6.91
CA LYS A 970 12.43 -8.51 5.77
C LYS A 970 12.93 -9.17 4.51
N THR A 971 14.26 -9.14 4.30
CA THR A 971 14.89 -9.71 3.11
C THR A 971 16.31 -10.16 3.46
N LEU A 972 16.64 -11.37 3.04
CA LEU A 972 18.01 -11.90 2.99
C LEU A 972 18.22 -12.46 1.60
N GLU A 973 19.12 -11.88 0.82
CA GLU A 973 19.37 -12.30 -0.55
C GLU A 973 20.85 -12.58 -0.77
N VAL A 974 21.14 -13.68 -1.44
CA VAL A 974 22.48 -14.03 -1.93
C VAL A 974 22.36 -14.33 -3.42
N GLY A 975 23.14 -13.63 -4.22
CA GLY A 975 23.15 -13.77 -5.66
C GLY A 975 24.55 -14.06 -6.19
N TYR A 976 24.59 -14.73 -7.33
CA TYR A 976 25.83 -14.94 -8.07
C TYR A 976 25.62 -14.73 -9.56
N THR A 977 26.35 -13.79 -10.11
CA THR A 977 26.38 -13.48 -11.54
C THR A 977 27.53 -14.23 -12.20
N LEU A 978 27.21 -15.02 -13.22
CA LEU A 978 28.22 -15.80 -13.95
C LEU A 978 29.22 -14.90 -14.69
N PRO A 979 30.51 -15.28 -14.73
CA PRO A 979 31.54 -14.56 -15.47
C PRO A 979 31.23 -14.54 -16.99
N LYS A 980 31.57 -13.45 -17.66
CA LYS A 980 31.37 -13.28 -19.13
C LYS A 980 32.05 -14.38 -19.95
N SER A 981 33.14 -14.95 -19.46
CA SER A 981 33.81 -16.10 -20.11
C SER A 981 32.91 -17.34 -20.27
N ILE A 982 31.88 -17.47 -19.41
CA ILE A 982 30.89 -18.57 -19.49
C ILE A 982 29.68 -18.08 -20.28
N THR A 983 29.10 -16.92 -19.95
CA THR A 983 27.86 -16.45 -20.56
C THR A 983 27.98 -16.20 -22.07
N ASN A 984 29.12 -15.64 -22.52
CA ASN A 984 29.37 -15.42 -23.96
C ASN A 984 29.41 -16.73 -24.78
N LYS A 985 29.83 -17.86 -24.19
CA LYS A 985 29.82 -19.16 -24.88
C LYS A 985 28.43 -19.67 -25.20
N ILE A 986 27.44 -19.30 -24.34
CA ILE A 986 26.04 -19.70 -24.48
C ILE A 986 25.17 -18.55 -25.03
N ARG A 987 25.80 -17.47 -25.53
CA ARG A 987 25.18 -16.29 -26.14
C ARG A 987 24.25 -15.51 -25.22
N PHE A 988 24.51 -15.50 -23.92
CA PHE A 988 23.83 -14.65 -22.95
C PHE A 988 24.78 -13.53 -22.53
N ASN A 989 24.25 -12.32 -22.37
CA ASN A 989 25.01 -11.20 -21.84
C ASN A 989 25.23 -11.32 -20.34
N ASN A 990 24.24 -11.82 -19.60
CA ASN A 990 24.29 -11.96 -18.15
C ASN A 990 23.39 -13.13 -17.69
N ILE A 991 23.85 -13.91 -16.72
CA ILE A 991 23.04 -14.91 -16.01
C ILE A 991 23.33 -14.75 -14.53
N ARG A 992 22.29 -14.53 -13.74
CA ARG A 992 22.38 -14.42 -12.29
C ARG A 992 21.48 -15.45 -11.63
N PHE A 993 22.04 -16.22 -10.71
CA PHE A 993 21.31 -17.09 -9.79
C PHE A 993 21.18 -16.38 -8.45
N PHE A 994 20.06 -16.55 -7.79
CA PHE A 994 19.84 -15.93 -6.48
C PHE A 994 18.98 -16.82 -5.59
N LEU A 995 19.21 -16.70 -4.29
CA LEU A 995 18.40 -17.26 -3.22
C LEU A 995 17.93 -16.08 -2.37
N ILE A 996 16.63 -16.01 -2.12
CA ILE A 996 16.03 -14.94 -1.31
C ILE A 996 15.14 -15.54 -0.24
N GLY A 997 15.32 -15.09 1.00
CA GLY A 997 14.50 -15.40 2.17
C GLY A 997 13.81 -14.15 2.73
N LYS A 998 12.63 -14.36 3.32
CA LYS A 998 11.85 -13.28 3.92
C LYS A 998 11.36 -13.70 5.31
#